data_abe8c8a49c4f186b911f42f47bd838bb
#
_entry.id   abe8c8a49c4f186b911f42f47bd838bb
#
_cell.length_a   1.000
_cell.length_b   1.000
_cell.length_c   1.000
_cell.angle_alpha   90.00
_cell.angle_beta   90.00
_cell.angle_gamma   90.00
#
_symmetry.space_group_name_H-M   'P 1'
#
loop_
_entity.id
_entity.type
_entity.pdbx_description
1 polymer ?
#
loop_
_entity_poly.entity_id
_entity_poly.type
_entity_poly.pdbx_seq_one_letter_code
_entity_poly.pdbx_strand_id
1 'polypeptide(L)'
;MSGIMVMSCAPQQKKLVYPETAKVDTVDVYFGTQVPDPYRWLENDTSAATTAWVEAQNKVTNEYLSQIPFRENLLKRLTTLADYEKISAPIKKHGKYYFSKNDGLQNQSVFYVQDSLDGEPRVFLDPNKLSDDGTVALTGLYFSNDGKYTAYSISRSGSDWSEIYVMDTESGKLLEDHIEWAKFTGAAWQGDGFYYSAYDAPSKGKEFSNVNENHKIYYHKIGEPQSKDKLIYQNPAYPKRFYTSSTSEDEQILFLTESGAGRGNNLFIRDLKKPNSPFIQLTTDLDYQYYPIEVIGDQIYIYTNYGAPKNRIMVADINRPKLEDWKELVPESEAVLSNAEVIGGKLFLTYDKDASNHAYVYGLDGKQIQEIQLPSLGSVGFSGNKDDKECFFGFTSFTIPGATYKYDMDQNTYELYRAPKVQFNSDDFVTEQVFFASKDGVKIPMFLTYKKDLKKDGKNPVFLYGYGGFGISLNPGFSATRIPFLENGGIYTQVNLRGGSEYGEDWHVAGTKMQKQNVFDDFISAAEYLIDQKYTNKDKIAIVGGSNGGLLVGACMTQRPDLFRVAIPQVGVMDMLRYHKFTIGWNWASDYGTSEDSKEMFEYLKGYSPLHNLKPGTKYPATLVTTADHDDRVVPAHSFKFAATLQADNDGTNPTLIRIDSKAGHGAGKPMAKVLEEQADIYGFIMYNLGMKPKF
;
A
#
# COMPACT_ATOMS: atom_id res chain seq x y z
N MET A 1 -61.64 1.40 -28.53
CA MET A 1 -60.20 1.69 -28.58
C MET A 1 -59.47 0.76 -27.65
N SER A 2 -58.91 -0.33 -28.18
CA SER A 2 -58.16 -1.32 -27.39
C SER A 2 -56.75 -0.85 -27.22
N GLY A 3 -56.33 -0.55 -25.99
CA GLY A 3 -54.96 -0.21 -25.66
C GLY A 3 -54.10 -1.48 -25.62
N ILE A 4 -53.14 -1.56 -26.50
CA ILE A 4 -52.10 -2.60 -26.51
C ILE A 4 -51.09 -2.22 -25.43
N MET A 5 -51.08 -2.95 -24.32
CA MET A 5 -50.01 -2.88 -23.30
C MET A 5 -48.79 -3.57 -23.86
N VAL A 6 -47.78 -2.80 -24.29
CA VAL A 6 -46.46 -3.34 -24.65
C VAL A 6 -45.73 -3.65 -23.34
N MET A 7 -45.73 -4.92 -22.93
CA MET A 7 -44.82 -5.39 -21.87
C MET A 7 -43.40 -5.34 -22.42
N SER A 8 -42.61 -4.39 -21.94
CA SER A 8 -41.17 -4.37 -22.13
C SER A 8 -40.57 -5.53 -21.32
N CYS A 9 -40.32 -6.68 -21.94
CA CYS A 9 -39.47 -7.72 -21.40
C CYS A 9 -38.03 -7.21 -21.33
N ALA A 10 -37.58 -6.82 -20.13
CA ALA A 10 -36.15 -6.68 -19.90
C ALA A 10 -35.49 -8.02 -20.25
N PRO A 11 -34.36 -8.05 -20.97
CA PRO A 11 -33.67 -9.31 -21.26
C PRO A 11 -33.29 -9.98 -19.96
N GLN A 12 -33.76 -11.21 -19.75
CA GLN A 12 -33.38 -12.05 -18.62
C GLN A 12 -31.89 -12.30 -18.73
N GLN A 13 -31.11 -11.76 -17.78
CA GLN A 13 -29.65 -11.95 -17.73
C GLN A 13 -29.40 -13.48 -17.62
N LYS A 14 -28.78 -14.05 -18.65
CA LYS A 14 -28.46 -15.48 -18.70
C LYS A 14 -27.43 -15.77 -17.61
N LYS A 15 -27.68 -16.77 -16.75
CA LYS A 15 -26.70 -17.21 -15.74
C LYS A 15 -25.40 -17.59 -16.45
N LEU A 16 -24.27 -17.03 -15.98
CA LEU A 16 -22.95 -17.38 -16.51
C LEU A 16 -22.62 -18.84 -16.19
N VAL A 17 -21.94 -19.48 -17.11
CA VAL A 17 -21.40 -20.83 -16.93
C VAL A 17 -19.93 -20.70 -16.58
N TYR A 18 -19.56 -21.18 -15.41
CA TYR A 18 -18.17 -21.18 -14.94
C TYR A 18 -17.50 -22.52 -15.25
N PRO A 19 -16.15 -22.54 -15.40
CA PRO A 19 -15.39 -23.77 -15.45
C PRO A 19 -15.61 -24.57 -14.16
N GLU A 20 -15.84 -25.86 -14.29
CA GLU A 20 -15.95 -26.74 -13.13
C GLU A 20 -14.59 -26.82 -12.42
N THR A 21 -14.57 -26.48 -11.12
CA THR A 21 -13.38 -26.60 -10.29
C THR A 21 -13.42 -27.92 -9.51
N ALA A 22 -12.46 -28.80 -9.77
CA ALA A 22 -12.37 -30.10 -9.13
C ALA A 22 -12.24 -29.98 -7.59
N LYS A 23 -12.99 -30.77 -6.85
CA LYS A 23 -12.91 -30.84 -5.39
C LYS A 23 -12.04 -32.03 -4.97
N VAL A 24 -11.19 -31.80 -3.95
CA VAL A 24 -10.37 -32.84 -3.32
C VAL A 24 -10.81 -33.05 -1.87
N ASP A 25 -10.62 -34.25 -1.35
CA ASP A 25 -10.97 -34.59 0.04
C ASP A 25 -9.82 -34.22 0.98
N THR A 26 -9.61 -32.91 1.14
CA THR A 26 -8.58 -32.38 2.05
C THR A 26 -9.29 -31.71 3.23
N VAL A 27 -8.86 -32.07 4.44
CA VAL A 27 -9.41 -31.58 5.70
C VAL A 27 -8.27 -31.17 6.62
N ASP A 28 -8.30 -29.95 7.13
CA ASP A 28 -7.46 -29.52 8.25
C ASP A 28 -8.19 -29.78 9.57
N VAL A 29 -7.41 -29.98 10.65
CA VAL A 29 -7.96 -30.15 12.01
C VAL A 29 -7.38 -29.09 12.93
N TYR A 30 -8.23 -28.24 13.47
CA TYR A 30 -7.88 -27.21 14.43
C TYR A 30 -8.60 -27.50 15.77
N PHE A 31 -7.86 -27.77 16.82
CA PHE A 31 -8.40 -28.04 18.17
C PHE A 31 -9.55 -29.08 18.17
N GLY A 32 -9.42 -30.11 17.33
CA GLY A 32 -10.43 -31.16 17.18
C GLY A 32 -11.58 -30.83 16.21
N THR A 33 -11.62 -29.61 15.66
CA THR A 33 -12.60 -29.21 14.64
C THR A 33 -12.07 -29.50 13.24
N GLN A 34 -12.80 -30.27 12.45
CA GLN A 34 -12.49 -30.52 11.06
C GLN A 34 -12.92 -29.35 10.17
N VAL A 35 -12.05 -28.88 9.29
CA VAL A 35 -12.30 -27.81 8.33
C VAL A 35 -11.95 -28.33 6.93
N PRO A 36 -12.94 -28.60 6.08
CA PRO A 36 -12.72 -29.00 4.70
C PRO A 36 -12.07 -27.88 3.87
N ASP A 37 -11.10 -28.24 3.02
CA ASP A 37 -10.50 -27.34 2.04
C ASP A 37 -10.49 -28.03 0.64
N PRO A 38 -11.65 -28.09 -0.01
CA PRO A 38 -11.81 -28.86 -1.23
C PRO A 38 -11.02 -28.32 -2.42
N TYR A 39 -10.52 -27.09 -2.33
CA TYR A 39 -9.74 -26.44 -3.38
C TYR A 39 -8.27 -26.23 -2.98
N ARG A 40 -7.77 -26.99 -2.00
CA ARG A 40 -6.38 -26.97 -1.53
C ARG A 40 -5.35 -27.08 -2.65
N TRP A 41 -5.64 -27.82 -3.69
CA TRP A 41 -4.74 -28.02 -4.81
C TRP A 41 -4.40 -26.72 -5.57
N LEU A 42 -5.25 -25.68 -5.48
CA LEU A 42 -5.00 -24.34 -6.03
C LEU A 42 -3.90 -23.58 -5.28
N GLU A 43 -3.43 -24.07 -4.12
CA GLU A 43 -2.25 -23.53 -3.43
C GLU A 43 -0.93 -23.87 -4.15
N ASN A 44 -0.94 -24.86 -5.07
CA ASN A 44 0.20 -25.13 -5.93
C ASN A 44 0.08 -24.32 -7.22
N ASP A 45 0.51 -23.06 -7.17
CA ASP A 45 0.43 -22.08 -8.25
C ASP A 45 1.25 -22.44 -9.49
N THR A 46 2.28 -23.30 -9.35
CA THR A 46 3.15 -23.76 -10.44
C THR A 46 2.67 -25.05 -11.10
N SER A 47 1.57 -25.65 -10.65
CA SER A 47 1.05 -26.88 -11.24
C SER A 47 0.35 -26.64 -12.57
N ALA A 48 0.47 -27.60 -13.50
CA ALA A 48 -0.25 -27.55 -14.78
C ALA A 48 -1.78 -27.47 -14.60
N ALA A 49 -2.31 -28.09 -13.53
CA ALA A 49 -3.74 -28.04 -13.23
C ALA A 49 -4.18 -26.64 -12.83
N THR A 50 -3.40 -25.94 -11.99
CA THR A 50 -3.69 -24.55 -11.59
C THR A 50 -3.54 -23.60 -12.77
N THR A 51 -2.52 -23.77 -13.62
CA THR A 51 -2.35 -22.98 -14.85
C THR A 51 -3.57 -23.12 -15.77
N ALA A 52 -4.04 -24.35 -16.03
CA ALA A 52 -5.22 -24.57 -16.84
C ALA A 52 -6.50 -23.97 -16.24
N TRP A 53 -6.64 -24.01 -14.90
CA TRP A 53 -7.75 -23.37 -14.21
C TRP A 53 -7.71 -21.85 -14.35
N VAL A 54 -6.55 -21.23 -14.21
CA VAL A 54 -6.34 -19.78 -14.39
C VAL A 54 -6.73 -19.34 -15.80
N GLU A 55 -6.28 -20.07 -16.84
CA GLU A 55 -6.63 -19.78 -18.23
C GLU A 55 -8.14 -19.88 -18.47
N ALA A 56 -8.78 -20.92 -17.94
CA ALA A 56 -10.23 -21.12 -18.08
C ALA A 56 -11.03 -20.02 -17.37
N GLN A 57 -10.63 -19.61 -16.18
CA GLN A 57 -11.28 -18.53 -15.42
C GLN A 57 -11.12 -17.16 -16.11
N ASN A 58 -9.90 -16.83 -16.57
CA ASN A 58 -9.63 -15.60 -17.32
C ASN A 58 -10.44 -15.53 -18.61
N LYS A 59 -10.63 -16.65 -19.29
CA LYS A 59 -11.46 -16.69 -20.50
C LYS A 59 -12.89 -16.22 -20.23
N VAL A 60 -13.55 -16.75 -19.21
CA VAL A 60 -14.93 -16.36 -18.84
C VAL A 60 -14.97 -14.89 -18.41
N THR A 61 -13.98 -14.46 -17.65
CA THR A 61 -13.88 -13.05 -17.19
C THR A 61 -13.72 -12.10 -18.36
N ASN A 62 -12.81 -12.39 -19.30
CA ASN A 62 -12.57 -11.55 -20.47
C ASN A 62 -13.79 -11.53 -21.40
N GLU A 63 -14.47 -12.67 -21.60
CA GLU A 63 -15.72 -12.74 -22.38
C GLU A 63 -16.82 -11.86 -21.76
N TYR A 64 -16.96 -11.83 -20.45
CA TYR A 64 -17.91 -10.95 -19.77
C TYR A 64 -17.53 -9.48 -19.91
N LEU A 65 -16.28 -9.13 -19.60
CA LEU A 65 -15.80 -7.74 -19.60
C LEU A 65 -15.86 -7.12 -21.02
N SER A 66 -15.60 -7.91 -22.06
CA SER A 66 -15.67 -7.44 -23.45
C SER A 66 -17.09 -7.10 -23.91
N GLN A 67 -18.13 -7.57 -23.20
CA GLN A 67 -19.53 -7.25 -23.51
C GLN A 67 -19.99 -5.92 -22.88
N ILE A 68 -19.18 -5.26 -22.06
CA ILE A 68 -19.52 -3.98 -21.45
C ILE A 68 -19.47 -2.89 -22.54
N PRO A 69 -20.61 -2.27 -22.91
CA PRO A 69 -20.69 -1.48 -24.13
C PRO A 69 -19.80 -0.23 -24.19
N PHE A 70 -19.42 0.28 -23.02
CA PHE A 70 -18.65 1.52 -22.89
C PHE A 70 -17.19 1.28 -22.45
N ARG A 71 -16.74 0.03 -22.27
CA ARG A 71 -15.40 -0.31 -21.77
C ARG A 71 -14.28 0.34 -22.58
N GLU A 72 -14.37 0.27 -23.93
CA GLU A 72 -13.36 0.87 -24.80
C GLU A 72 -13.30 2.40 -24.70
N ASN A 73 -14.45 3.07 -24.57
CA ASN A 73 -14.50 4.51 -24.38
C ASN A 73 -13.98 4.91 -22.98
N LEU A 74 -14.28 4.09 -21.96
CA LEU A 74 -13.73 4.27 -20.62
C LEU A 74 -12.19 4.13 -20.64
N LEU A 75 -11.63 3.10 -21.32
CA LEU A 75 -10.19 2.94 -21.46
C LEU A 75 -9.55 4.15 -22.14
N LYS A 76 -10.15 4.67 -23.21
CA LYS A 76 -9.68 5.89 -23.88
C LYS A 76 -9.72 7.10 -22.93
N ARG A 77 -10.78 7.26 -22.13
CA ARG A 77 -10.88 8.37 -21.16
C ARG A 77 -9.83 8.22 -20.06
N LEU A 78 -9.64 7.02 -19.52
CA LEU A 78 -8.59 6.72 -18.53
C LEU A 78 -7.20 7.03 -19.08
N THR A 79 -6.92 6.64 -20.32
CA THR A 79 -5.66 6.95 -21.01
C THR A 79 -5.45 8.45 -21.13
N THR A 80 -6.46 9.19 -21.59
CA THR A 80 -6.41 10.66 -21.69
C THR A 80 -6.14 11.30 -20.33
N LEU A 81 -6.79 10.83 -19.26
CA LEU A 81 -6.62 11.37 -17.91
C LEU A 81 -5.28 10.99 -17.27
N ALA A 82 -4.67 9.88 -17.68
CA ALA A 82 -3.35 9.47 -17.22
C ALA A 82 -2.21 10.19 -17.97
N ASP A 83 -2.50 10.68 -19.19
CA ASP A 83 -1.55 11.32 -20.09
C ASP A 83 -1.33 12.79 -19.70
N TYR A 84 -0.58 12.97 -18.60
CA TYR A 84 -0.09 14.26 -18.16
C TYR A 84 1.30 14.11 -17.55
N GLU A 85 2.12 15.13 -17.69
CA GLU A 85 3.46 15.15 -17.14
C GLU A 85 3.44 15.12 -15.62
N LYS A 86 4.17 14.16 -15.02
CA LYS A 86 4.34 13.98 -13.57
C LYS A 86 5.80 14.22 -13.23
N ILE A 87 6.09 15.19 -12.38
CA ILE A 87 7.47 15.52 -11.98
C ILE A 87 7.53 15.57 -10.45
N SER A 88 8.48 14.83 -9.87
CA SER A 88 8.71 14.86 -8.42
C SER A 88 9.36 16.17 -7.97
N ALA A 89 9.30 16.45 -6.65
CA ALA A 89 10.15 17.43 -6.05
C ALA A 89 11.62 17.08 -6.29
N PRO A 90 12.51 18.08 -6.51
CA PRO A 90 13.94 17.82 -6.65
C PRO A 90 14.57 17.48 -5.30
N ILE A 91 15.53 16.56 -5.32
CA ILE A 91 16.36 16.19 -4.17
C ILE A 91 17.78 16.60 -4.50
N LYS A 92 18.45 17.35 -3.60
CA LYS A 92 19.83 17.74 -3.77
C LYS A 92 20.77 16.68 -3.23
N LYS A 93 21.70 16.19 -4.06
CA LYS A 93 22.78 15.28 -3.69
C LYS A 93 24.08 15.73 -4.37
N HIS A 94 25.14 15.88 -3.58
CA HIS A 94 26.48 16.26 -4.07
C HIS A 94 26.48 17.50 -4.98
N GLY A 95 25.71 18.52 -4.62
CA GLY A 95 25.61 19.79 -5.36
C GLY A 95 24.75 19.74 -6.63
N LYS A 96 24.20 18.57 -6.99
CA LYS A 96 23.30 18.39 -8.13
C LYS A 96 21.87 18.11 -7.66
N TYR A 97 20.89 18.36 -8.53
CA TYR A 97 19.48 18.12 -8.27
C TYR A 97 18.98 16.94 -9.08
N TYR A 98 18.38 15.99 -8.38
CA TYR A 98 17.79 14.77 -8.96
C TYR A 98 16.27 14.82 -8.80
N PHE A 99 15.55 14.41 -9.84
CA PHE A 99 14.10 14.31 -9.81
C PHE A 99 13.63 13.24 -10.80
N SER A 100 12.44 12.72 -10.57
CA SER A 100 11.80 11.81 -11.50
C SER A 100 10.79 12.55 -12.37
N LYS A 101 10.70 12.15 -13.63
CA LYS A 101 9.73 12.68 -14.59
C LYS A 101 9.11 11.54 -15.39
N ASN A 102 7.79 11.58 -15.54
CA ASN A 102 7.03 10.73 -16.45
C ASN A 102 6.27 11.65 -17.43
N ASP A 103 6.34 11.34 -18.70
CA ASP A 103 5.68 12.14 -19.74
C ASP A 103 4.14 11.95 -19.77
N GLY A 104 3.64 10.97 -19.03
CA GLY A 104 2.23 10.64 -18.88
C GLY A 104 1.96 9.15 -19.01
N LEU A 105 2.42 8.50 -20.05
CA LEU A 105 2.12 7.11 -20.38
C LEU A 105 3.33 6.17 -20.32
N GLN A 106 4.52 6.65 -19.95
CA GLN A 106 5.66 5.79 -19.70
C GLN A 106 5.35 4.80 -18.58
N ASN A 107 5.84 3.57 -18.68
CA ASN A 107 5.64 2.53 -17.67
C ASN A 107 6.19 2.94 -16.31
N GLN A 108 7.34 3.62 -16.30
CA GLN A 108 8.00 4.13 -15.12
C GLN A 108 8.52 5.55 -15.36
N SER A 109 8.64 6.32 -14.28
CA SER A 109 9.28 7.64 -14.36
C SER A 109 10.78 7.49 -14.64
N VAL A 110 11.30 8.35 -15.51
CA VAL A 110 12.73 8.48 -15.80
C VAL A 110 13.35 9.41 -14.77
N PHE A 111 14.52 9.05 -14.26
CA PHE A 111 15.29 9.90 -13.34
C PHE A 111 16.21 10.82 -14.12
N TYR A 112 16.18 12.09 -13.74
CA TYR A 112 16.99 13.15 -14.32
C TYR A 112 17.90 13.76 -13.27
N VAL A 113 18.98 14.36 -13.74
CA VAL A 113 19.92 15.16 -12.95
C VAL A 113 20.18 16.50 -13.64
N GLN A 114 20.31 17.56 -12.85
CA GLN A 114 20.66 18.90 -13.31
C GLN A 114 21.61 19.57 -12.32
N ASP A 115 22.46 20.49 -12.80
CA ASP A 115 23.51 21.11 -11.99
C ASP A 115 22.98 22.30 -11.15
N SER A 116 21.84 22.86 -11.53
CA SER A 116 21.10 23.89 -10.78
C SER A 116 19.59 23.71 -10.99
N LEU A 117 18.74 24.36 -10.17
CA LEU A 117 17.27 24.26 -10.31
C LEU A 117 16.76 24.72 -11.68
N ASP A 118 17.45 25.68 -12.32
CA ASP A 118 17.14 26.19 -13.64
C ASP A 118 18.05 25.60 -14.75
N GLY A 119 18.87 24.59 -14.39
CA GLY A 119 19.80 23.94 -15.31
C GLY A 119 19.09 23.00 -16.28
N GLU A 120 19.73 22.70 -17.41
CA GLU A 120 19.22 21.71 -18.37
C GLU A 120 19.27 20.30 -17.78
N PRO A 121 18.14 19.60 -17.70
CA PRO A 121 18.10 18.24 -17.18
C PRO A 121 18.66 17.24 -18.18
N ARG A 122 19.46 16.29 -17.69
CA ARG A 122 19.92 15.12 -18.44
C ARG A 122 19.41 13.84 -17.80
N VAL A 123 19.18 12.80 -18.60
CA VAL A 123 18.78 11.50 -18.10
C VAL A 123 19.88 10.94 -17.20
N PHE A 124 19.51 10.56 -15.97
CA PHE A 124 20.37 9.88 -15.01
C PHE A 124 20.18 8.37 -15.07
N LEU A 125 18.95 7.91 -14.94
CA LEU A 125 18.56 6.50 -15.04
C LEU A 125 17.18 6.38 -15.68
N ASP A 126 17.06 5.56 -16.72
CA ASP A 126 15.81 5.27 -17.39
C ASP A 126 15.36 3.82 -17.09
N PRO A 127 14.44 3.62 -16.12
CA PRO A 127 13.97 2.29 -15.77
C PRO A 127 13.22 1.57 -16.90
N ASN A 128 12.69 2.31 -17.88
CA ASN A 128 11.99 1.73 -19.02
C ASN A 128 12.91 0.91 -19.94
N LYS A 129 14.23 1.06 -19.79
CA LYS A 129 15.25 0.29 -20.53
C LYS A 129 15.74 -0.96 -19.80
N LEU A 130 15.21 -1.26 -18.60
CA LEU A 130 15.63 -2.42 -17.81
C LEU A 130 15.02 -3.72 -18.30
N SER A 131 13.90 -3.68 -19.04
CA SER A 131 13.31 -4.83 -19.71
C SER A 131 12.49 -4.42 -20.92
N ASP A 132 12.43 -5.29 -21.92
CA ASP A 132 11.68 -5.03 -23.17
C ASP A 132 10.16 -5.10 -22.95
N ASP A 133 9.69 -5.91 -22.00
CA ASP A 133 8.26 -6.10 -21.69
C ASP A 133 7.76 -5.18 -20.56
N GLY A 134 8.62 -4.32 -19.99
CA GLY A 134 8.27 -3.37 -18.94
C GLY A 134 7.94 -3.99 -17.57
N THR A 135 8.27 -5.28 -17.37
CA THR A 135 7.96 -6.01 -16.11
C THR A 135 9.04 -5.87 -15.04
N VAL A 136 10.17 -5.25 -15.35
CA VAL A 136 11.21 -4.91 -14.38
C VAL A 136 10.97 -3.50 -13.86
N ALA A 137 10.78 -3.36 -12.56
CA ALA A 137 10.52 -2.07 -11.90
C ALA A 137 11.72 -1.63 -11.05
N LEU A 138 12.08 -0.35 -11.13
CA LEU A 138 12.99 0.28 -10.18
C LEU A 138 12.28 0.43 -8.84
N THR A 139 12.88 -0.07 -7.76
CA THR A 139 12.31 -0.04 -6.41
C THR A 139 13.06 0.85 -5.43
N GLY A 140 14.30 1.23 -5.74
CA GLY A 140 15.09 2.13 -4.91
C GLY A 140 16.30 2.71 -5.63
N LEU A 141 16.76 3.87 -5.15
CA LEU A 141 17.94 4.58 -5.65
C LEU A 141 18.72 5.12 -4.45
N TYR A 142 19.99 4.73 -4.31
CA TYR A 142 20.80 4.95 -3.12
C TYR A 142 22.17 5.50 -3.51
N PHE A 143 22.44 6.77 -3.18
CA PHE A 143 23.72 7.42 -3.47
C PHE A 143 24.74 7.14 -2.35
N SER A 144 26.00 6.84 -2.73
CA SER A 144 27.10 6.82 -1.76
C SER A 144 27.36 8.23 -1.23
N ASN A 145 27.84 8.35 0.00
CA ASN A 145 28.02 9.66 0.63
C ASN A 145 29.16 10.48 -0.01
N ASP A 146 30.10 9.83 -0.68
CA ASP A 146 31.13 10.51 -1.50
C ASP A 146 30.65 10.89 -2.91
N GLY A 147 29.44 10.50 -3.29
CA GLY A 147 28.82 10.74 -4.58
C GLY A 147 29.40 9.94 -5.74
N LYS A 148 30.31 9.02 -5.48
CA LYS A 148 31.01 8.26 -6.52
C LYS A 148 30.14 7.15 -7.12
N TYR A 149 29.35 6.48 -6.28
CA TYR A 149 28.53 5.35 -6.69
C TYR A 149 27.06 5.58 -6.40
N THR A 150 26.22 4.95 -7.20
CA THR A 150 24.79 4.86 -6.98
C THR A 150 24.38 3.39 -7.07
N ALA A 151 23.86 2.86 -5.96
CA ALA A 151 23.18 1.57 -5.98
C ALA A 151 21.70 1.78 -6.34
N TYR A 152 21.13 0.86 -7.11
CA TYR A 152 19.70 0.85 -7.37
C TYR A 152 19.14 -0.56 -7.26
N SER A 153 17.94 -0.66 -6.74
CA SER A 153 17.23 -1.93 -6.62
C SER A 153 16.14 -2.07 -7.66
N ILE A 154 15.95 -3.29 -8.12
CA ILE A 154 14.87 -3.65 -9.05
C ILE A 154 14.05 -4.80 -8.50
N SER A 155 12.80 -4.88 -8.95
CA SER A 155 11.89 -6.01 -8.76
C SER A 155 11.46 -6.53 -10.12
N ARG A 156 11.30 -7.85 -10.24
CA ARG A 156 10.81 -8.50 -11.47
C ARG A 156 9.36 -8.94 -11.29
N SER A 157 8.53 -8.62 -12.27
CA SER A 157 7.10 -8.99 -12.29
C SER A 157 6.34 -8.62 -11.01
N GLY A 158 6.78 -7.57 -10.31
CA GLY A 158 6.11 -7.07 -9.11
C GLY A 158 6.27 -7.92 -7.86
N SER A 159 7.17 -8.90 -7.84
CA SER A 159 7.55 -9.67 -6.66
C SER A 159 8.20 -8.78 -5.60
N ASP A 160 8.11 -9.19 -4.33
CA ASP A 160 8.85 -8.55 -3.23
C ASP A 160 10.35 -8.88 -3.23
N TRP A 161 10.80 -9.86 -4.02
CA TRP A 161 12.21 -10.13 -4.24
C TRP A 161 12.86 -9.00 -5.03
N SER A 162 14.02 -8.56 -4.56
CA SER A 162 14.79 -7.47 -5.18
C SER A 162 16.19 -7.92 -5.55
N GLU A 163 16.70 -7.30 -6.61
CA GLU A 163 18.10 -7.37 -7.00
C GLU A 163 18.70 -5.97 -6.84
N ILE A 164 19.96 -5.87 -6.42
CA ILE A 164 20.66 -4.59 -6.31
C ILE A 164 21.84 -4.55 -7.28
N TYR A 165 21.91 -3.47 -8.04
CA TYR A 165 22.97 -3.16 -8.98
C TYR A 165 23.70 -1.88 -8.56
N VAL A 166 24.93 -1.71 -9.01
CA VAL A 166 25.72 -0.50 -8.73
C VAL A 166 26.23 0.13 -10.02
N MET A 167 26.18 1.45 -10.08
CA MET A 167 26.75 2.21 -11.19
C MET A 167 27.65 3.34 -10.68
N ASP A 168 28.61 3.74 -11.50
CA ASP A 168 29.34 4.98 -11.33
C ASP A 168 28.39 6.17 -11.55
N THR A 169 28.29 7.04 -10.56
CA THR A 169 27.27 8.11 -10.55
C THR A 169 27.47 9.14 -11.67
N GLU A 170 28.71 9.46 -11.99
CA GLU A 170 28.99 10.52 -12.99
C GLU A 170 28.83 10.03 -14.43
N SER A 171 29.35 8.84 -14.72
CA SER A 171 29.30 8.27 -16.08
C SER A 171 28.03 7.46 -16.36
N GLY A 172 27.29 7.04 -15.34
CA GLY A 172 26.17 6.10 -15.45
C GLY A 172 26.58 4.68 -15.85
N LYS A 173 27.89 4.37 -15.82
CA LYS A 173 28.39 3.05 -16.20
C LYS A 173 28.04 2.02 -15.12
N LEU A 174 27.37 0.95 -15.52
CA LEU A 174 27.08 -0.19 -14.65
C LEU A 174 28.38 -0.90 -14.27
N LEU A 175 28.54 -1.24 -12.99
CA LEU A 175 29.62 -2.06 -12.46
C LEU A 175 29.23 -3.55 -12.51
N GLU A 176 30.14 -4.43 -12.10
CA GLU A 176 29.89 -5.88 -12.06
C GLU A 176 29.16 -6.33 -10.78
N ASP A 177 28.97 -5.40 -9.84
CA ASP A 177 28.31 -5.64 -8.56
C ASP A 177 26.81 -5.98 -8.78
N HIS A 178 26.40 -7.17 -8.32
CA HIS A 178 25.04 -7.65 -8.44
C HIS A 178 24.67 -8.48 -7.20
N ILE A 179 23.63 -8.07 -6.52
CA ILE A 179 23.07 -8.73 -5.32
C ILE A 179 21.75 -9.37 -5.69
N GLU A 180 21.57 -10.62 -5.35
CA GLU A 180 20.35 -11.39 -5.51
C GLU A 180 19.72 -11.74 -4.16
N TRP A 181 18.46 -12.15 -4.17
CA TRP A 181 17.69 -12.61 -3.00
C TRP A 181 17.59 -11.58 -1.88
N ALA A 182 17.73 -10.31 -2.23
CA ALA A 182 17.42 -9.21 -1.34
C ALA A 182 15.90 -9.05 -1.17
N LYS A 183 15.46 -8.72 0.04
CA LYS A 183 14.03 -8.51 0.32
C LYS A 183 13.90 -7.59 1.52
N PHE A 184 12.94 -6.64 1.48
CA PHE A 184 12.71 -5.65 2.54
C PHE A 184 13.98 -4.88 2.93
N THR A 185 14.71 -4.39 1.95
CA THR A 185 16.01 -3.76 2.13
C THR A 185 16.23 -2.55 1.21
N GLY A 186 17.16 -1.68 1.60
CA GLY A 186 17.84 -0.70 0.76
C GLY A 186 19.33 -1.01 0.70
N ALA A 187 20.11 -0.04 0.23
CA ALA A 187 21.56 -0.04 0.31
C ALA A 187 22.02 1.09 1.26
N ALA A 188 22.42 0.72 2.48
CA ALA A 188 22.91 1.66 3.48
C ALA A 188 24.43 1.81 3.34
N TRP A 189 24.87 2.89 2.73
CA TRP A 189 26.28 3.12 2.37
C TRP A 189 27.18 3.33 3.59
N GLN A 190 28.40 2.79 3.51
CA GLN A 190 29.48 3.04 4.44
C GLN A 190 30.83 2.78 3.76
N GLY A 191 31.62 3.84 3.58
CA GLY A 191 32.95 3.76 2.95
C GLY A 191 32.86 3.24 1.51
N ASP A 192 33.57 2.13 1.23
CA ASP A 192 33.67 1.50 -0.09
C ASP A 192 32.62 0.40 -0.34
N GLY A 193 31.48 0.42 0.40
CA GLY A 193 30.43 -0.56 0.27
C GLY A 193 29.14 -0.15 0.94
N PHE A 194 28.21 -1.11 1.06
CA PHE A 194 26.91 -0.86 1.69
C PHE A 194 26.37 -2.09 2.43
N TYR A 195 25.53 -1.83 3.43
CA TYR A 195 24.76 -2.85 4.11
C TYR A 195 23.45 -3.11 3.37
N TYR A 196 23.05 -4.36 3.31
CA TYR A 196 21.77 -4.79 2.76
C TYR A 196 21.24 -6.03 3.50
N SER A 197 19.95 -6.31 3.34
CA SER A 197 19.32 -7.46 3.95
C SER A 197 18.85 -8.46 2.89
N ALA A 198 19.03 -9.75 3.18
CA ALA A 198 18.67 -10.83 2.27
C ALA A 198 18.24 -12.10 3.03
N TYR A 199 17.54 -12.96 2.32
CA TYR A 199 17.33 -14.36 2.70
C TYR A 199 18.31 -15.28 1.95
N ASP A 200 18.42 -16.52 2.39
CA ASP A 200 19.03 -17.56 1.57
C ASP A 200 18.17 -17.80 0.32
N ALA A 201 18.81 -18.20 -0.78
CA ALA A 201 18.12 -18.50 -2.02
C ALA A 201 16.99 -19.53 -1.78
N PRO A 202 15.76 -19.27 -2.19
CA PRO A 202 14.65 -20.21 -2.02
C PRO A 202 14.87 -21.47 -2.87
N SER A 203 14.18 -22.55 -2.52
CA SER A 203 14.18 -23.77 -3.34
C SER A 203 13.55 -23.47 -4.70
N LYS A 204 14.17 -23.98 -5.76
CA LYS A 204 13.71 -23.77 -7.15
C LYS A 204 12.23 -24.08 -7.32
N GLY A 205 11.46 -23.15 -7.88
CA GLY A 205 10.02 -23.24 -8.10
C GLY A 205 9.19 -23.02 -6.83
N LYS A 206 9.80 -22.48 -5.77
CA LYS A 206 9.16 -22.14 -4.50
C LYS A 206 9.39 -20.68 -4.11
N GLU A 207 9.87 -19.88 -5.02
CA GLU A 207 10.27 -18.49 -4.81
C GLU A 207 9.10 -17.63 -4.29
N PHE A 208 7.87 -17.94 -4.70
CA PHE A 208 6.65 -17.19 -4.37
C PHE A 208 5.76 -17.85 -3.30
N SER A 209 6.12 -19.04 -2.79
CA SER A 209 5.27 -19.79 -1.86
C SER A 209 5.96 -20.21 -0.56
N ASN A 210 7.29 -20.38 -0.54
CA ASN A 210 8.01 -20.75 0.68
C ASN A 210 7.91 -19.65 1.74
N VAL A 211 7.78 -20.08 3.00
CA VAL A 211 7.87 -19.19 4.16
C VAL A 211 9.25 -18.53 4.18
N ASN A 212 9.27 -17.21 4.36
CA ASN A 212 10.51 -16.45 4.48
C ASN A 212 11.00 -16.49 5.95
N GLU A 213 12.13 -17.11 6.18
CA GLU A 213 12.74 -17.30 7.50
C GLU A 213 14.25 -17.04 7.45
N ASN A 214 14.85 -16.69 8.60
CA ASN A 214 16.29 -16.46 8.76
C ASN A 214 16.82 -15.28 7.92
N HIS A 215 16.14 -14.13 7.96
CA HIS A 215 16.63 -12.89 7.36
C HIS A 215 17.97 -12.49 7.95
N LYS A 216 18.88 -11.92 7.14
CA LYS A 216 20.24 -11.60 7.51
C LYS A 216 20.64 -10.23 6.99
N ILE A 217 21.59 -9.57 7.66
CA ILE A 217 22.24 -8.36 7.15
C ILE A 217 23.65 -8.70 6.71
N TYR A 218 24.00 -8.27 5.50
CA TYR A 218 25.33 -8.40 4.91
C TYR A 218 25.95 -7.02 4.65
N TYR A 219 27.27 -6.99 4.51
CA TYR A 219 28.02 -5.88 3.97
C TYR A 219 28.65 -6.30 2.66
N HIS A 220 28.31 -5.61 1.58
CA HIS A 220 28.87 -5.77 0.25
C HIS A 220 29.94 -4.72 0.01
N LYS A 221 31.11 -5.16 -0.44
CA LYS A 221 32.21 -4.27 -0.85
C LYS A 221 32.22 -4.12 -2.37
N ILE A 222 32.27 -2.89 -2.86
CA ILE A 222 32.26 -2.60 -4.30
C ILE A 222 33.42 -3.28 -5.01
N GLY A 223 33.11 -3.96 -6.12
CA GLY A 223 34.06 -4.71 -6.94
C GLY A 223 34.35 -6.14 -6.45
N GLU A 224 33.66 -6.61 -5.41
CA GLU A 224 33.74 -7.99 -4.96
C GLU A 224 32.45 -8.76 -5.32
N PRO A 225 32.50 -10.06 -5.61
CA PRO A 225 31.28 -10.84 -5.84
C PRO A 225 30.48 -11.04 -4.55
N GLN A 226 29.14 -11.09 -4.62
CA GLN A 226 28.23 -11.31 -3.48
C GLN A 226 28.61 -12.50 -2.58
N SER A 227 29.23 -13.54 -3.15
CA SER A 227 29.67 -14.72 -2.39
C SER A 227 30.77 -14.43 -1.36
N LYS A 228 31.40 -13.24 -1.40
CA LYS A 228 32.37 -12.77 -0.42
C LYS A 228 31.79 -11.80 0.60
N ASP A 229 30.50 -11.50 0.51
CA ASP A 229 29.86 -10.55 1.40
C ASP A 229 29.95 -10.98 2.84
N LYS A 230 30.27 -10.02 3.70
CA LYS A 230 30.45 -10.26 5.12
C LYS A 230 29.09 -10.29 5.82
N LEU A 231 28.77 -11.41 6.47
CA LEU A 231 27.63 -11.49 7.37
C LEU A 231 27.85 -10.54 8.56
N ILE A 232 26.92 -9.61 8.74
CA ILE A 232 26.96 -8.57 9.78
C ILE A 232 26.04 -8.92 10.95
N TYR A 233 24.83 -9.42 10.64
CA TYR A 233 23.85 -9.73 11.67
C TYR A 233 22.91 -10.86 11.23
N GLN A 234 22.61 -11.75 12.15
CA GLN A 234 21.54 -12.75 12.08
C GLN A 234 21.13 -13.14 13.50
N ASN A 235 19.92 -13.63 13.66
CA ASN A 235 19.46 -14.18 14.94
C ASN A 235 18.68 -15.49 14.74
N PRO A 236 19.37 -16.65 14.71
CA PRO A 236 18.74 -17.95 14.47
C PRO A 236 17.74 -18.37 15.55
N ALA A 237 17.78 -17.76 16.75
CA ALA A 237 16.81 -18.02 17.80
C ALA A 237 15.40 -17.52 17.44
N TYR A 238 15.31 -16.56 16.50
CA TYR A 238 14.05 -15.96 16.04
C TYR A 238 13.99 -15.96 14.50
N PRO A 239 13.78 -17.12 13.86
CA PRO A 239 13.83 -17.24 12.40
C PRO A 239 12.77 -16.39 11.68
N LYS A 240 11.65 -16.13 12.34
CA LYS A 240 10.54 -15.30 11.85
C LYS A 240 10.69 -13.84 12.33
N ARG A 241 11.85 -13.26 12.08
CA ARG A 241 12.13 -11.83 12.21
C ARG A 241 12.82 -11.34 10.95
N PHE A 242 12.67 -10.08 10.65
CA PHE A 242 13.41 -9.44 9.57
C PHE A 242 14.11 -8.19 10.08
N TYR A 243 15.15 -7.82 9.37
CA TYR A 243 16.10 -6.79 9.77
C TYR A 243 16.23 -5.78 8.65
N THR A 244 16.24 -4.51 8.99
CA THR A 244 16.63 -3.43 8.07
C THR A 244 17.80 -2.68 8.64
N SER A 245 18.59 -2.05 7.78
CA SER A 245 19.73 -1.24 8.19
C SER A 245 19.70 0.12 7.52
N SER A 246 20.14 1.14 8.24
CA SER A 246 20.43 2.47 7.72
C SER A 246 21.68 3.03 8.40
N THR A 247 22.35 3.97 7.75
CA THR A 247 23.51 4.67 8.30
C THR A 247 23.15 6.11 8.55
N SER A 248 23.78 6.73 9.58
CA SER A 248 23.77 8.18 9.71
C SER A 248 24.41 8.81 8.46
N GLU A 249 24.03 10.05 8.12
CA GLU A 249 24.53 10.73 6.92
C GLU A 249 26.05 10.86 6.91
N ASP A 250 26.68 10.97 8.09
CA ASP A 250 28.13 10.99 8.25
C ASP A 250 28.79 9.59 8.30
N GLU A 251 28.03 8.52 8.07
CA GLU A 251 28.43 7.11 8.10
C GLU A 251 29.09 6.65 9.42
N GLN A 252 28.79 7.32 10.53
CA GLN A 252 29.44 6.99 11.80
C GLN A 252 28.63 6.04 12.66
N ILE A 253 27.32 5.99 12.43
CA ILE A 253 26.40 5.10 13.16
C ILE A 253 25.65 4.20 12.16
N LEU A 254 25.68 2.90 12.41
CA LEU A 254 24.80 1.94 11.76
C LEU A 254 23.62 1.69 12.68
N PHE A 255 22.44 1.95 12.18
CA PHE A 255 21.18 1.54 12.79
C PHE A 255 20.77 0.17 12.26
N LEU A 256 20.28 -0.68 13.14
CA LEU A 256 19.63 -1.93 12.82
C LEU A 256 18.25 -1.92 13.46
N THR A 257 17.24 -2.16 12.65
CA THR A 257 15.86 -2.32 13.09
C THR A 257 15.48 -3.80 12.98
N GLU A 258 15.02 -4.39 14.08
CA GLU A 258 14.52 -5.77 14.13
C GLU A 258 13.00 -5.73 14.24
N SER A 259 12.29 -6.36 13.31
CA SER A 259 10.83 -6.44 13.28
C SER A 259 10.37 -7.90 13.18
N GLY A 260 9.13 -8.15 13.56
CA GLY A 260 8.51 -9.47 13.54
C GLY A 260 7.00 -9.36 13.72
N ALA A 261 6.36 -10.42 14.20
CA ALA A 261 4.91 -10.44 14.45
C ALA A 261 4.53 -9.62 15.71
N GLY A 262 5.12 -8.43 15.86
CA GLY A 262 4.79 -7.40 16.84
C GLY A 262 4.24 -6.16 16.17
N ARG A 263 3.80 -5.18 16.95
CA ARG A 263 3.28 -3.89 16.45
C ARG A 263 4.37 -2.85 16.24
N GLY A 264 5.57 -3.14 16.70
CA GLY A 264 6.72 -2.25 16.67
C GLY A 264 8.01 -2.95 16.26
N ASN A 265 9.13 -2.41 16.72
CA ASN A 265 10.46 -2.89 16.36
C ASN A 265 11.44 -2.68 17.50
N ASN A 266 12.50 -3.51 17.56
CA ASN A 266 13.68 -3.21 18.32
C ASN A 266 14.62 -2.32 17.51
N LEU A 267 15.33 -1.42 18.21
CA LEU A 267 16.35 -0.57 17.62
C LEU A 267 17.71 -0.89 18.23
N PHE A 268 18.71 -1.03 17.36
CA PHE A 268 20.10 -1.23 17.73
C PHE A 268 20.95 -0.18 17.02
N ILE A 269 22.07 0.18 17.66
CA ILE A 269 23.10 1.01 17.03
C ILE A 269 24.46 0.34 17.09
N ARG A 270 25.32 0.69 16.15
CA ARG A 270 26.72 0.30 16.13
C ARG A 270 27.59 1.49 15.74
N ASP A 271 28.63 1.77 16.53
CA ASP A 271 29.61 2.79 16.26
C ASP A 271 30.59 2.30 15.18
N LEU A 272 30.50 2.88 13.98
CA LEU A 272 31.33 2.53 12.82
C LEU A 272 32.73 3.17 12.87
N LYS A 273 32.97 4.15 13.76
CA LYS A 273 34.31 4.73 13.99
C LYS A 273 35.24 3.73 14.66
N LYS A 274 34.68 2.74 15.37
CA LYS A 274 35.44 1.73 16.08
C LYS A 274 35.38 0.40 15.33
N PRO A 275 36.51 -0.11 14.79
CA PRO A 275 36.52 -1.41 14.14
C PRO A 275 35.96 -2.50 15.07
N ASN A 276 35.05 -3.35 14.51
CA ASN A 276 34.45 -4.46 15.24
C ASN A 276 33.66 -4.08 16.51
N SER A 277 33.19 -2.83 16.64
CA SER A 277 32.29 -2.48 17.76
C SER A 277 31.05 -3.37 17.76
N PRO A 278 30.53 -3.77 18.93
CA PRO A 278 29.30 -4.56 19.00
C PRO A 278 28.08 -3.70 18.68
N PHE A 279 26.99 -4.36 18.32
CA PHE A 279 25.67 -3.70 18.36
C PHE A 279 25.25 -3.45 19.81
N ILE A 280 24.75 -2.27 20.07
CA ILE A 280 24.13 -1.87 21.33
C ILE A 280 22.62 -1.87 21.09
N GLN A 281 21.91 -2.73 21.82
CA GLN A 281 20.46 -2.77 21.78
C GLN A 281 19.90 -1.62 22.63
N LEU A 282 19.07 -0.77 22.02
CA LEU A 282 18.46 0.40 22.66
C LEU A 282 17.10 0.03 23.27
N THR A 283 16.35 -0.83 22.59
CA THR A 283 14.98 -1.22 22.96
C THR A 283 14.86 -2.74 22.92
N THR A 284 13.95 -3.33 23.71
CA THR A 284 13.90 -4.79 23.95
C THR A 284 12.55 -5.42 23.69
N ASP A 285 11.58 -4.64 23.18
CA ASP A 285 10.22 -5.09 22.89
C ASP A 285 9.83 -4.80 21.44
N LEU A 286 8.84 -5.52 20.94
CA LEU A 286 8.25 -5.29 19.61
C LEU A 286 6.84 -4.65 19.71
N ASP A 287 6.55 -4.02 20.84
CA ASP A 287 5.24 -3.41 21.07
C ASP A 287 5.17 -1.95 20.60
N TYR A 288 6.32 -1.27 20.57
CA TYR A 288 6.42 0.12 20.19
C TYR A 288 7.31 0.31 18.95
N GLN A 289 7.09 1.42 18.26
CA GLN A 289 7.84 1.83 17.08
C GLN A 289 8.96 2.79 17.48
N TYR A 290 10.16 2.58 16.93
CA TYR A 290 11.36 3.38 17.18
C TYR A 290 12.09 3.60 15.86
N TYR A 291 11.94 4.80 15.27
CA TYR A 291 12.57 5.14 14.00
C TYR A 291 13.52 6.33 14.15
N PRO A 292 14.83 6.15 13.91
CA PRO A 292 15.76 7.26 13.83
C PRO A 292 15.35 8.23 12.72
N ILE A 293 15.26 9.52 13.04
CA ILE A 293 14.98 10.61 12.11
C ILE A 293 16.30 11.14 11.56
N GLU A 294 17.21 11.54 12.46
CA GLU A 294 18.50 12.13 12.10
C GLU A 294 19.48 12.05 13.29
N VAL A 295 20.77 12.15 12.97
CA VAL A 295 21.86 12.29 13.95
C VAL A 295 22.45 13.70 13.84
N ILE A 296 22.43 14.46 14.92
CA ILE A 296 22.96 15.82 15.00
C ILE A 296 23.93 15.92 16.17
N GLY A 297 25.22 16.00 15.85
CA GLY A 297 26.28 15.84 16.84
C GLY A 297 26.19 14.48 17.54
N ASP A 298 26.12 14.47 18.87
CA ASP A 298 25.98 13.25 19.66
C ASP A 298 24.51 12.88 19.96
N GLN A 299 23.52 13.50 19.30
CA GLN A 299 22.11 13.30 19.56
C GLN A 299 21.44 12.55 18.40
N ILE A 300 20.70 11.50 18.73
CA ILE A 300 19.84 10.75 17.81
C ILE A 300 18.40 11.23 18.04
N TYR A 301 17.79 11.81 17.03
CA TYR A 301 16.36 12.18 17.04
C TYR A 301 15.55 10.94 16.65
N ILE A 302 14.56 10.59 17.45
CA ILE A 302 13.81 9.33 17.29
C ILE A 302 12.31 9.63 17.32
N TYR A 303 11.63 9.22 16.27
CA TYR A 303 10.18 9.15 16.19
C TYR A 303 9.70 7.88 16.88
N THR A 304 8.70 7.96 17.77
CA THR A 304 8.23 6.80 18.54
C THR A 304 6.82 6.97 19.07
N ASN A 305 6.10 5.84 19.21
CA ASN A 305 4.85 5.77 19.97
C ASN A 305 5.06 5.22 21.40
N TYR A 306 6.30 5.08 21.88
CA TYR A 306 6.60 4.63 23.23
C TYR A 306 6.02 5.59 24.26
N GLY A 307 5.03 5.12 25.04
CA GLY A 307 4.30 5.94 26.01
C GLY A 307 3.51 7.12 25.43
N ALA A 308 3.23 7.11 24.11
CA ALA A 308 2.57 8.16 23.37
C ALA A 308 1.81 7.57 22.16
N PRO A 309 0.58 7.06 22.32
CA PRO A 309 -0.18 6.39 21.24
C PRO A 309 -0.32 7.21 19.95
N LYS A 310 -0.22 8.54 20.03
CA LYS A 310 -0.26 9.45 18.88
C LYS A 310 1.12 9.95 18.45
N ASN A 311 2.16 9.25 18.87
CA ASN A 311 3.57 9.50 18.57
C ASN A 311 4.14 10.79 19.21
N ARG A 312 5.45 10.78 19.39
CA ARG A 312 6.26 11.89 19.88
C ARG A 312 7.68 11.79 19.32
N ILE A 313 8.48 12.82 19.54
CA ILE A 313 9.92 12.81 19.24
C ILE A 313 10.70 12.76 20.54
N MET A 314 11.59 11.78 20.62
CA MET A 314 12.57 11.62 21.70
C MET A 314 13.98 11.89 21.16
N VAL A 315 14.91 12.21 22.05
CA VAL A 315 16.33 12.35 21.74
C VAL A 315 17.14 11.45 22.64
N ALA A 316 18.00 10.63 22.02
CA ALA A 316 18.97 9.77 22.69
C ALA A 316 20.39 10.32 22.51
N ASP A 317 21.22 10.26 23.55
CA ASP A 317 22.64 10.58 23.47
C ASP A 317 23.41 9.32 23.05
N ILE A 318 24.21 9.38 21.99
CA ILE A 318 25.02 8.26 21.48
C ILE A 318 25.89 7.64 22.57
N ASN A 319 26.38 8.44 23.52
CA ASN A 319 27.24 7.98 24.61
C ASN A 319 26.43 7.34 25.76
N ARG A 320 25.13 7.58 25.83
CA ARG A 320 24.18 7.00 26.80
C ARG A 320 22.87 6.63 26.06
N PRO A 321 22.92 5.65 25.14
CA PRO A 321 21.84 5.44 24.19
C PRO A 321 20.66 4.61 24.72
N LYS A 322 20.68 4.18 26.00
CA LYS A 322 19.64 3.34 26.58
C LYS A 322 18.31 4.11 26.72
N LEU A 323 17.19 3.41 26.56
CA LEU A 323 15.84 3.96 26.56
C LEU A 323 15.54 4.81 27.82
N GLU A 324 16.06 4.40 28.99
CA GLU A 324 15.87 5.15 30.24
C GLU A 324 16.54 6.53 30.28
N ASP A 325 17.54 6.77 29.41
CA ASP A 325 18.24 8.06 29.29
C ASP A 325 17.66 9.00 28.25
N TRP A 326 16.67 8.54 27.47
CA TRP A 326 16.08 9.36 26.41
C TRP A 326 15.29 10.53 26.97
N LYS A 327 15.32 11.64 26.26
CA LYS A 327 14.61 12.88 26.62
C LYS A 327 13.51 13.18 25.60
N GLU A 328 12.35 13.56 26.10
CA GLU A 328 11.28 14.05 25.24
C GLU A 328 11.66 15.40 24.66
N LEU A 329 11.53 15.54 23.34
CA LEU A 329 11.79 16.78 22.60
C LEU A 329 10.49 17.44 22.14
N VAL A 330 9.64 16.66 21.45
CA VAL A 330 8.30 17.10 21.05
C VAL A 330 7.31 16.13 21.66
N PRO A 331 6.45 16.60 22.58
CA PRO A 331 5.49 15.74 23.27
C PRO A 331 4.36 15.29 22.34
N GLU A 332 3.66 14.25 22.76
CA GLU A 332 2.39 13.83 22.15
C GLU A 332 1.38 14.99 22.14
N SER A 333 0.56 15.07 21.10
CA SER A 333 -0.49 16.07 20.95
C SER A 333 -1.87 15.44 20.75
N GLU A 334 -2.92 16.26 20.62
CA GLU A 334 -4.27 15.76 20.26
C GLU A 334 -4.32 15.14 18.86
N ALA A 335 -3.53 15.68 17.92
CA ALA A 335 -3.36 15.15 16.58
C ALA A 335 -2.24 14.10 16.55
N VAL A 336 -2.30 13.18 15.62
CA VAL A 336 -1.28 12.12 15.46
C VAL A 336 -0.08 12.68 14.70
N LEU A 337 1.11 12.63 15.31
CA LEU A 337 2.35 12.90 14.57
C LEU A 337 2.57 11.77 13.57
N SER A 338 2.40 12.03 12.28
CA SER A 338 2.47 11.01 11.22
C SER A 338 3.81 11.01 10.49
N ASN A 339 4.53 12.13 10.48
CA ASN A 339 5.88 12.18 9.89
C ASN A 339 6.73 13.27 10.56
N ALA A 340 8.06 13.07 10.56
CA ALA A 340 9.04 14.01 11.07
C ALA A 340 10.34 13.93 10.24
N GLU A 341 10.81 15.07 9.77
CA GLU A 341 12.02 15.20 8.95
C GLU A 341 12.87 16.36 9.42
N VAL A 342 14.20 16.24 9.32
CA VAL A 342 15.13 17.36 9.56
C VAL A 342 15.59 17.92 8.22
N ILE A 343 15.23 19.18 7.95
CA ILE A 343 15.60 19.90 6.72
C ILE A 343 16.10 21.28 7.11
N GLY A 344 17.30 21.65 6.61
CA GLY A 344 17.88 22.98 6.84
C GLY A 344 18.03 23.36 8.31
N GLY A 345 18.35 22.40 9.18
CA GLY A 345 18.50 22.62 10.62
C GLY A 345 17.19 22.87 11.36
N LYS A 346 16.04 22.48 10.78
CA LYS A 346 14.71 22.58 11.39
C LYS A 346 13.98 21.24 11.31
N LEU A 347 13.04 21.00 12.23
CA LEU A 347 12.13 19.85 12.18
C LEU A 347 10.86 20.24 11.41
N PHE A 348 10.55 19.49 10.37
CA PHE A 348 9.29 19.55 9.64
C PHE A 348 8.41 18.40 10.12
N LEU A 349 7.31 18.74 10.74
CA LEU A 349 6.40 17.80 11.38
C LEU A 349 5.06 17.78 10.64
N THR A 350 4.60 16.59 10.29
CA THR A 350 3.26 16.38 9.73
C THR A 350 2.40 15.71 10.78
N TYR A 351 1.24 16.28 11.03
CA TYR A 351 0.23 15.72 11.93
C TYR A 351 -1.02 15.34 11.14
N ASP A 352 -1.62 14.20 11.47
CA ASP A 352 -2.94 13.81 11.02
C ASP A 352 -3.99 14.31 12.03
N LYS A 353 -4.89 15.16 11.56
CA LYS A 353 -6.07 15.60 12.29
C LYS A 353 -7.29 15.27 11.45
N ASP A 354 -8.16 14.43 12.01
CA ASP A 354 -9.33 13.93 11.29
C ASP A 354 -8.98 13.39 9.89
N ALA A 355 -7.91 12.57 9.81
CA ALA A 355 -7.41 11.94 8.59
C ALA A 355 -6.97 12.93 7.47
N SER A 356 -6.59 14.14 7.82
CA SER A 356 -6.01 15.13 6.91
C SER A 356 -4.73 15.72 7.49
N ASN A 357 -3.74 16.01 6.64
CA ASN A 357 -2.46 16.50 7.10
C ASN A 357 -2.51 17.98 7.52
N HIS A 358 -1.76 18.27 8.58
CA HIS A 358 -1.37 19.60 9.03
C HIS A 358 0.14 19.63 9.16
N ALA A 359 0.79 20.70 8.73
CA ALA A 359 2.23 20.79 8.65
C ALA A 359 2.77 21.91 9.54
N TYR A 360 3.85 21.62 10.27
CA TYR A 360 4.47 22.54 11.22
C TYR A 360 5.99 22.53 11.08
N VAL A 361 6.60 23.67 11.38
CA VAL A 361 8.05 23.82 11.49
C VAL A 361 8.43 24.03 12.94
N TYR A 362 9.40 23.28 13.42
CA TYR A 362 9.94 23.33 14.77
C TYR A 362 11.45 23.58 14.73
N GLY A 363 11.98 24.21 15.76
CA GLY A 363 13.40 24.24 16.01
C GLY A 363 13.92 22.87 16.48
N LEU A 364 15.22 22.64 16.35
CA LEU A 364 15.88 21.45 16.90
C LEU A 364 15.82 21.39 18.43
N ASP A 365 15.40 22.49 19.09
CA ASP A 365 15.11 22.55 20.52
C ASP A 365 13.68 22.13 20.89
N GLY A 366 12.90 21.65 19.90
CA GLY A 366 11.54 21.18 20.08
C GLY A 366 10.47 22.28 20.18
N LYS A 367 10.83 23.56 19.94
CA LYS A 367 9.86 24.64 19.95
C LYS A 367 9.23 24.87 18.60
N GLN A 368 7.92 24.98 18.57
CA GLN A 368 7.19 25.33 17.35
C GLN A 368 7.57 26.73 16.88
N ILE A 369 7.94 26.85 15.62
CA ILE A 369 8.24 28.11 14.95
C ILE A 369 6.97 28.62 14.26
N GLN A 370 6.30 27.75 13.46
CA GLN A 370 5.08 28.11 12.74
C GLN A 370 4.29 26.90 12.25
N GLU A 371 3.07 27.17 11.79
CA GLU A 371 2.24 26.28 11.00
C GLU A 371 2.35 26.65 9.50
N ILE A 372 2.50 25.68 8.65
CA ILE A 372 2.43 25.84 7.18
C ILE A 372 0.97 25.69 6.77
N GLN A 373 0.35 26.78 6.30
CA GLN A 373 -1.03 26.74 5.82
C GLN A 373 -1.09 26.02 4.48
N LEU A 374 -1.61 24.79 4.46
CA LEU A 374 -1.74 24.00 3.25
C LEU A 374 -2.83 24.55 2.32
N PRO A 375 -2.75 24.30 0.99
CA PRO A 375 -3.71 24.86 0.03
C PRO A 375 -5.17 24.48 0.27
N SER A 376 -5.42 23.28 0.79
CA SER A 376 -6.74 22.76 1.15
C SER A 376 -6.59 21.52 2.03
N LEU A 377 -7.71 20.83 2.33
CA LEU A 377 -7.69 19.48 2.87
C LEU A 377 -6.93 18.55 1.92
N GLY A 378 -5.91 17.85 2.43
CA GLY A 378 -5.04 17.01 1.59
C GLY A 378 -3.93 16.32 2.34
N SER A 379 -2.95 15.87 1.57
CA SER A 379 -1.72 15.25 2.06
C SER A 379 -0.49 16.02 1.62
N VAL A 380 0.51 16.10 2.49
CA VAL A 380 1.78 16.79 2.28
C VAL A 380 2.95 15.86 2.54
N GLY A 381 4.03 16.02 1.77
CA GLY A 381 5.32 15.37 2.02
C GLY A 381 6.44 16.34 1.71
N PHE A 382 7.41 16.45 2.61
CA PHE A 382 8.55 17.36 2.48
C PHE A 382 9.73 16.68 1.77
N SER A 383 10.65 17.48 1.26
CA SER A 383 11.87 17.03 0.57
C SER A 383 12.99 18.05 0.79
N GLY A 384 14.13 17.56 1.25
CA GLY A 384 15.34 18.32 1.52
C GLY A 384 16.30 17.52 2.39
N ASN A 385 17.52 18.02 2.60
CA ASN A 385 18.50 17.43 3.50
C ASN A 385 18.71 18.34 4.73
N LYS A 386 19.30 17.81 5.81
CA LYS A 386 19.49 18.54 7.06
C LYS A 386 20.26 19.86 6.94
N ASP A 387 21.16 19.97 5.93
CA ASP A 387 22.00 21.14 5.70
C ASP A 387 21.55 22.00 4.50
N ASP A 388 20.41 21.66 3.87
CA ASP A 388 19.90 22.39 2.71
C ASP A 388 19.38 23.78 3.08
N LYS A 389 19.53 24.72 2.17
CA LYS A 389 18.91 26.05 2.26
C LYS A 389 17.53 26.10 1.59
N GLU A 390 17.16 25.03 0.90
CA GLU A 390 15.92 24.90 0.13
C GLU A 390 15.14 23.72 0.63
N CYS A 391 13.84 23.92 0.77
CA CYS A 391 12.88 22.87 1.09
C CYS A 391 11.78 22.86 0.05
N PHE A 392 11.38 21.69 -0.38
CA PHE A 392 10.22 21.51 -1.24
C PHE A 392 9.18 20.69 -0.51
N PHE A 393 7.91 20.87 -0.88
CA PHE A 393 6.87 19.93 -0.47
C PHE A 393 5.90 19.63 -1.61
N GLY A 394 5.49 18.37 -1.68
CA GLY A 394 4.40 17.93 -2.52
C GLY A 394 3.08 18.05 -1.78
N PHE A 395 2.03 18.51 -2.45
CA PHE A 395 0.68 18.54 -1.91
C PHE A 395 -0.31 17.89 -2.88
N THR A 396 -1.21 17.05 -2.36
CA THR A 396 -2.26 16.37 -3.15
C THR A 396 -3.57 16.28 -2.37
N SER A 397 -4.68 16.15 -3.09
CA SER A 397 -6.00 15.87 -2.53
C SER A 397 -6.79 14.97 -3.48
N PHE A 398 -8.04 14.64 -3.19
CA PHE A 398 -8.83 13.70 -4.01
C PHE A 398 -9.00 14.14 -5.48
N THR A 399 -9.06 15.44 -5.73
CA THR A 399 -9.22 16.04 -7.08
C THR A 399 -8.09 16.99 -7.46
N ILE A 400 -7.08 17.14 -6.61
CA ILE A 400 -5.89 17.97 -6.86
C ILE A 400 -4.72 17.03 -7.09
N PRO A 401 -4.22 16.87 -8.32
CA PRO A 401 -3.01 16.08 -8.59
C PRO A 401 -1.80 16.72 -7.91
N GLY A 402 -0.79 15.92 -7.59
CA GLY A 402 0.37 16.36 -6.82
C GLY A 402 1.03 17.61 -7.40
N ALA A 403 0.98 18.71 -6.66
CA ALA A 403 1.70 19.96 -6.97
C ALA A 403 2.92 20.07 -6.04
N THR A 404 4.01 20.62 -6.56
CA THR A 404 5.25 20.87 -5.80
C THR A 404 5.35 22.36 -5.47
N TYR A 405 5.61 22.65 -4.21
CA TYR A 405 5.85 24.00 -3.69
C TYR A 405 7.29 24.13 -3.21
N LYS A 406 7.87 25.30 -3.40
CA LYS A 406 9.18 25.68 -2.82
C LYS A 406 8.92 26.48 -1.56
N TYR A 407 9.51 26.05 -0.45
CA TYR A 407 9.38 26.70 0.85
C TYR A 407 10.64 27.50 1.16
N ASP A 408 10.45 28.79 1.44
CA ASP A 408 11.50 29.70 1.93
C ASP A 408 11.61 29.58 3.45
N MET A 409 12.71 28.98 3.91
CA MET A 409 12.92 28.74 5.34
C MET A 409 13.29 29.99 6.13
N ASP A 410 13.73 31.05 5.49
CA ASP A 410 14.08 32.33 6.14
C ASP A 410 12.84 33.21 6.34
N GLN A 411 12.00 33.27 5.29
CA GLN A 411 10.76 34.08 5.31
C GLN A 411 9.56 33.31 5.83
N ASN A 412 9.66 31.98 5.94
CA ASN A 412 8.57 31.08 6.30
C ASN A 412 7.34 31.23 5.38
N THR A 413 7.60 31.33 4.08
CA THR A 413 6.59 31.41 3.02
C THR A 413 6.83 30.33 1.99
N TYR A 414 5.84 30.06 1.15
CA TYR A 414 6.02 29.15 0.02
C TYR A 414 5.37 29.69 -1.25
N GLU A 415 5.89 29.22 -2.38
CA GLU A 415 5.34 29.53 -3.70
C GLU A 415 5.14 28.24 -4.50
N LEU A 416 4.20 28.26 -5.45
CA LEU A 416 4.02 27.15 -6.37
C LEU A 416 5.25 27.02 -7.26
N TYR A 417 5.94 25.87 -7.16
CA TYR A 417 7.11 25.57 -7.98
C TYR A 417 6.71 24.85 -9.28
N ARG A 418 5.88 23.79 -9.15
CA ARG A 418 5.37 23.02 -10.30
C ARG A 418 3.98 22.46 -10.00
N ALA A 419 3.10 22.50 -11.01
CA ALA A 419 1.81 21.82 -10.97
C ALA A 419 1.56 21.09 -12.30
N PRO A 420 1.03 19.86 -12.27
CA PRO A 420 0.70 19.14 -13.48
C PRO A 420 -0.48 19.78 -14.21
N LYS A 421 -0.50 19.67 -15.55
CA LYS A 421 -1.62 20.09 -16.40
C LYS A 421 -2.48 18.88 -16.68
N VAL A 422 -3.64 18.81 -16.04
CA VAL A 422 -4.57 17.69 -16.18
C VAL A 422 -5.74 18.01 -17.12
N GLN A 423 -6.35 16.96 -17.68
CA GLN A 423 -7.44 17.09 -18.66
C GLN A 423 -8.84 16.92 -18.02
N PHE A 424 -9.02 17.55 -16.86
CA PHE A 424 -10.31 17.69 -16.20
C PHE A 424 -10.28 18.98 -15.34
N ASN A 425 -11.45 19.45 -14.94
CA ASN A 425 -11.55 20.62 -14.06
C ASN A 425 -11.82 20.17 -12.61
N SER A 426 -10.85 20.37 -11.72
CA SER A 426 -10.99 20.04 -10.30
C SER A 426 -12.12 20.84 -9.61
N ASP A 427 -12.42 22.03 -10.12
CA ASP A 427 -13.47 22.90 -9.58
C ASP A 427 -14.89 22.37 -9.79
N ASP A 428 -15.07 21.38 -10.65
CA ASP A 428 -16.37 20.72 -10.85
C ASP A 428 -16.77 19.82 -9.69
N PHE A 429 -15.80 19.48 -8.82
CA PHE A 429 -15.98 18.54 -7.72
C PHE A 429 -15.90 19.23 -6.37
N VAL A 430 -16.46 18.54 -5.38
CA VAL A 430 -16.36 18.90 -3.97
C VAL A 430 -15.95 17.65 -3.16
N THR A 431 -15.14 17.87 -2.15
CA THR A 431 -14.85 16.86 -1.12
C THR A 431 -15.41 17.37 0.21
N GLU A 432 -16.25 16.57 0.85
CA GLU A 432 -16.71 16.81 2.20
C GLU A 432 -16.25 15.69 3.13
N GLN A 433 -16.01 16.02 4.39
CA GLN A 433 -15.78 15.05 5.44
C GLN A 433 -17.04 14.94 6.29
N VAL A 434 -17.48 13.71 6.51
CA VAL A 434 -18.60 13.39 7.39
C VAL A 434 -18.17 12.44 8.48
N PHE A 435 -18.95 12.37 9.53
CA PHE A 435 -18.77 11.44 10.64
C PHE A 435 -20.06 10.69 10.90
N PHE A 436 -19.96 9.39 11.10
CA PHE A 436 -21.09 8.54 11.42
C PHE A 436 -20.78 7.67 12.63
N ALA A 437 -21.83 7.14 13.28
CA ALA A 437 -21.66 6.19 14.36
C ALA A 437 -21.54 4.77 13.81
N SER A 438 -20.50 4.04 14.25
CA SER A 438 -20.42 2.60 14.06
C SER A 438 -21.44 1.88 14.94
N LYS A 439 -21.55 0.57 14.76
CA LYS A 439 -22.48 -0.29 15.52
C LYS A 439 -22.35 -0.18 17.05
N ASP A 440 -21.14 0.06 17.53
CA ASP A 440 -20.83 0.26 18.96
C ASP A 440 -20.88 1.73 19.41
N GLY A 441 -21.28 2.65 18.51
CA GLY A 441 -21.39 4.07 18.77
C GLY A 441 -20.12 4.88 18.57
N VAL A 442 -18.99 4.24 18.23
CA VAL A 442 -17.74 4.96 17.91
C VAL A 442 -17.94 5.81 16.67
N LYS A 443 -17.44 7.05 16.71
CA LYS A 443 -17.56 8.03 15.62
C LYS A 443 -16.44 7.78 14.59
N ILE A 444 -16.85 7.44 13.36
CA ILE A 444 -15.95 7.09 12.26
C ILE A 444 -15.94 8.20 11.22
N PRO A 445 -14.76 8.70 10.77
CA PRO A 445 -14.67 9.68 9.68
C PRO A 445 -14.76 9.02 8.32
N MET A 446 -15.33 9.75 7.36
CA MET A 446 -15.41 9.35 5.96
C MET A 446 -15.34 10.57 5.06
N PHE A 447 -14.55 10.49 3.98
CA PHE A 447 -14.54 11.50 2.93
C PHE A 447 -15.49 11.10 1.80
N LEU A 448 -16.22 12.08 1.27
CA LEU A 448 -17.05 11.94 0.10
C LEU A 448 -16.59 12.95 -0.96
N THR A 449 -16.31 12.45 -2.17
CA THR A 449 -15.94 13.29 -3.30
C THR A 449 -16.94 13.05 -4.45
N TYR A 450 -17.52 14.14 -4.96
CA TYR A 450 -18.56 14.08 -5.98
C TYR A 450 -18.69 15.42 -6.74
N LYS A 451 -19.48 15.45 -7.83
CA LYS A 451 -19.77 16.70 -8.57
C LYS A 451 -20.61 17.66 -7.74
N LYS A 452 -20.31 18.97 -7.83
CA LYS A 452 -20.99 20.03 -7.06
C LYS A 452 -22.51 20.08 -7.24
N ASP A 453 -23.03 19.62 -8.37
CA ASP A 453 -24.45 19.59 -8.71
C ASP A 453 -25.18 18.30 -8.28
N LEU A 454 -24.56 17.45 -7.49
CA LEU A 454 -25.11 16.18 -7.03
C LEU A 454 -26.42 16.39 -6.26
N LYS A 455 -27.43 15.57 -6.59
CA LYS A 455 -28.70 15.52 -5.87
C LYS A 455 -28.72 14.36 -4.88
N LYS A 456 -28.98 14.64 -3.62
CA LYS A 456 -29.14 13.61 -2.56
C LYS A 456 -30.58 13.03 -2.63
N ASP A 457 -30.83 12.22 -3.65
CA ASP A 457 -32.14 11.61 -3.92
C ASP A 457 -32.17 10.08 -3.66
N GLY A 458 -31.10 9.54 -3.11
CA GLY A 458 -30.95 8.12 -2.81
C GLY A 458 -30.64 7.23 -4.02
N LYS A 459 -30.21 7.81 -5.15
CA LYS A 459 -30.02 7.05 -6.40
C LYS A 459 -28.61 7.10 -6.96
N ASN A 460 -27.70 7.85 -6.32
CA ASN A 460 -26.35 8.01 -6.86
C ASN A 460 -25.55 6.71 -6.69
N PRO A 461 -24.76 6.32 -7.70
CA PRO A 461 -23.81 5.23 -7.58
C PRO A 461 -22.68 5.63 -6.63
N VAL A 462 -22.28 4.69 -5.75
CA VAL A 462 -21.22 4.89 -4.76
C VAL A 462 -20.12 3.88 -4.98
N PHE A 463 -18.87 4.36 -4.96
CA PHE A 463 -17.65 3.59 -4.84
C PHE A 463 -17.17 3.75 -3.40
N LEU A 464 -17.41 2.74 -2.56
CA LEU A 464 -17.06 2.73 -1.14
C LEU A 464 -15.73 2.02 -0.96
N TYR A 465 -14.70 2.76 -0.55
CA TYR A 465 -13.34 2.27 -0.37
C TYR A 465 -12.94 2.26 1.10
N GLY A 466 -12.23 1.20 1.50
CA GLY A 466 -11.66 1.07 2.84
C GLY A 466 -10.45 0.15 2.87
N TYR A 467 -9.67 0.23 3.97
CA TYR A 467 -8.53 -0.64 4.23
C TYR A 467 -8.61 -1.26 5.63
N GLY A 468 -8.43 -0.47 6.71
CA GLY A 468 -8.69 -0.85 8.10
C GLY A 468 -7.76 -1.94 8.66
N GLY A 469 -6.45 -1.69 8.65
CA GLY A 469 -5.47 -2.61 9.26
C GLY A 469 -4.05 -2.07 9.23
N PHE A 470 -3.19 -2.73 10.00
CA PHE A 470 -1.74 -2.48 10.04
C PHE A 470 -1.33 -1.05 10.41
N GLY A 471 -2.18 -0.31 11.09
CA GLY A 471 -1.90 1.08 11.40
C GLY A 471 -1.76 1.99 10.18
N ILE A 472 -2.31 1.61 9.03
CA ILE A 472 -2.22 2.42 7.80
C ILE A 472 -3.36 3.43 7.76
N SER A 473 -3.01 4.71 7.89
CA SER A 473 -3.95 5.83 7.70
C SER A 473 -4.27 6.02 6.22
N LEU A 474 -5.54 6.22 5.90
CA LEU A 474 -5.98 6.59 4.56
C LEU A 474 -6.13 8.12 4.47
N ASN A 475 -5.09 8.79 4.00
CA ASN A 475 -5.10 10.22 3.78
C ASN A 475 -5.63 10.58 2.37
N PRO A 476 -6.13 11.81 2.15
CA PRO A 476 -6.60 12.26 0.85
C PRO A 476 -5.50 12.19 -0.22
N GLY A 477 -5.77 11.53 -1.34
CA GLY A 477 -4.82 11.38 -2.42
C GLY A 477 -5.49 11.38 -3.79
N PHE A 478 -4.79 11.91 -4.79
CA PHE A 478 -5.28 11.98 -6.17
C PHE A 478 -5.18 10.61 -6.87
N SER A 479 -6.19 10.30 -7.66
CA SER A 479 -6.14 9.24 -8.66
C SER A 479 -6.91 9.65 -9.91
N ALA A 480 -6.22 9.71 -11.05
CA ALA A 480 -6.83 10.01 -12.34
C ALA A 480 -7.91 8.97 -12.73
N THR A 481 -7.76 7.73 -12.26
CA THR A 481 -8.68 6.62 -12.60
C THR A 481 -10.07 6.76 -11.98
N ARG A 482 -10.22 7.55 -10.91
CA ARG A 482 -11.53 7.79 -10.28
C ARG A 482 -12.34 8.89 -10.99
N ILE A 483 -11.68 9.74 -11.74
CA ILE A 483 -12.32 10.91 -12.40
C ILE A 483 -13.47 10.49 -13.33
N PRO A 484 -13.37 9.47 -14.20
CA PRO A 484 -14.49 9.06 -15.05
C PRO A 484 -15.73 8.63 -14.28
N PHE A 485 -15.57 8.03 -13.11
CA PHE A 485 -16.68 7.66 -12.22
C PHE A 485 -17.37 8.91 -11.65
N LEU A 486 -16.58 9.88 -11.19
CA LEU A 486 -17.07 11.15 -10.66
C LEU A 486 -17.75 11.98 -11.76
N GLU A 487 -17.16 12.08 -12.96
CA GLU A 487 -17.71 12.80 -14.11
C GLU A 487 -19.11 12.30 -14.50
N ASN A 488 -19.36 11.01 -14.27
CA ASN A 488 -20.62 10.35 -14.59
C ASN A 488 -21.60 10.25 -13.39
N GLY A 489 -21.44 11.14 -12.39
CA GLY A 489 -22.36 11.27 -11.26
C GLY A 489 -22.15 10.25 -10.16
N GLY A 490 -21.00 9.58 -10.13
CA GLY A 490 -20.62 8.72 -9.01
C GLY A 490 -20.13 9.50 -7.80
N ILE A 491 -20.27 8.90 -6.62
CA ILE A 491 -19.70 9.38 -5.37
C ILE A 491 -18.54 8.43 -4.99
N TYR A 492 -17.33 8.95 -4.90
CA TYR A 492 -16.22 8.24 -4.30
C TYR A 492 -16.21 8.50 -2.80
N THR A 493 -16.16 7.42 -2.01
CA THR A 493 -16.09 7.52 -0.56
C THR A 493 -14.89 6.75 -0.04
N GLN A 494 -14.17 7.35 0.91
CA GLN A 494 -13.04 6.74 1.61
C GLN A 494 -13.32 6.75 3.10
N VAL A 495 -13.42 5.55 3.70
CA VAL A 495 -13.73 5.39 5.11
C VAL A 495 -12.45 5.20 5.90
N ASN A 496 -12.25 5.99 6.95
CA ASN A 496 -11.11 5.92 7.85
C ASN A 496 -11.44 4.97 9.02
N LEU A 497 -11.30 3.68 8.73
CA LEU A 497 -11.71 2.59 9.61
C LEU A 497 -10.77 2.39 10.80
N ARG A 498 -11.29 1.89 11.91
CA ARG A 498 -10.43 1.31 12.96
C ARG A 498 -9.50 0.25 12.36
N GLY A 499 -8.33 0.05 12.97
CA GLY A 499 -7.24 -0.74 12.37
C GLY A 499 -6.25 0.10 11.57
N GLY A 500 -6.62 1.31 11.12
CA GLY A 500 -5.70 2.36 10.68
C GLY A 500 -5.07 3.11 11.84
N SER A 501 -4.32 4.18 11.57
CA SER A 501 -3.69 5.03 12.60
C SER A 501 -4.20 6.47 12.62
N GLU A 502 -5.34 6.76 12.02
CA GLU A 502 -5.87 8.11 11.88
C GLU A 502 -6.04 8.83 13.23
N TYR A 503 -6.19 8.06 14.32
CA TYR A 503 -6.25 8.55 15.70
C TYR A 503 -5.20 7.89 16.60
N GLY A 504 -4.12 7.37 16.01
CA GLY A 504 -2.98 6.78 16.72
C GLY A 504 -3.11 5.28 16.98
N GLU A 505 -2.25 4.75 17.86
CA GLU A 505 -2.14 3.31 18.14
C GLU A 505 -3.42 2.71 18.73
N ASP A 506 -4.14 3.46 19.55
CA ASP A 506 -5.42 2.96 20.12
C ASP A 506 -6.47 2.70 19.03
N TRP A 507 -6.47 3.50 17.96
CA TRP A 507 -7.33 3.30 16.79
C TRP A 507 -6.93 2.07 16.00
N HIS A 508 -5.61 1.82 15.87
CA HIS A 508 -5.06 0.63 15.25
C HIS A 508 -5.47 -0.64 16.04
N VAL A 509 -5.18 -0.66 17.32
CA VAL A 509 -5.46 -1.82 18.19
C VAL A 509 -6.96 -2.15 18.22
N ALA A 510 -7.84 -1.14 18.18
CA ALA A 510 -9.29 -1.34 18.16
C ALA A 510 -9.81 -2.08 16.89
N GLY A 511 -8.94 -2.31 15.89
CA GLY A 511 -9.24 -3.10 14.68
C GLY A 511 -8.38 -4.36 14.52
N THR A 512 -7.73 -4.85 15.60
CA THR A 512 -6.83 -6.01 15.53
C THR A 512 -7.36 -7.23 16.30
N LYS A 513 -6.87 -8.42 15.95
CA LYS A 513 -7.13 -9.70 16.65
C LYS A 513 -8.62 -9.87 17.00
N MET A 514 -8.94 -10.06 18.28
CA MET A 514 -10.32 -10.25 18.76
C MET A 514 -11.23 -9.02 18.58
N GLN A 515 -10.68 -7.89 18.12
CA GLN A 515 -11.42 -6.66 17.81
C GLN A 515 -11.57 -6.43 16.29
N LYS A 516 -11.09 -7.34 15.44
CA LYS A 516 -11.12 -7.18 13.97
C LYS A 516 -12.52 -6.96 13.41
N GLN A 517 -13.57 -7.50 14.06
CA GLN A 517 -14.96 -7.29 13.63
C GLN A 517 -15.36 -5.80 13.64
N ASN A 518 -14.76 -4.98 14.50
CA ASN A 518 -15.03 -3.53 14.51
C ASN A 518 -14.77 -2.89 13.15
N VAL A 519 -13.74 -3.35 12.43
CA VAL A 519 -13.40 -2.84 11.09
C VAL A 519 -14.52 -3.12 10.08
N PHE A 520 -15.09 -4.31 10.14
CA PHE A 520 -16.20 -4.71 9.26
C PHE A 520 -17.50 -3.99 9.64
N ASP A 521 -17.76 -3.86 10.94
CA ASP A 521 -18.92 -3.12 11.45
C ASP A 521 -18.84 -1.62 11.07
N ASP A 522 -17.66 -1.00 11.15
CA ASP A 522 -17.43 0.38 10.69
C ASP A 522 -17.79 0.54 9.20
N PHE A 523 -17.32 -0.39 8.35
CA PHE A 523 -17.52 -0.32 6.91
C PHE A 523 -18.98 -0.58 6.50
N ILE A 524 -19.65 -1.52 7.18
CA ILE A 524 -21.07 -1.78 7.00
C ILE A 524 -21.90 -0.56 7.43
N SER A 525 -21.57 0.04 8.58
CA SER A 525 -22.22 1.25 9.08
C SER A 525 -22.04 2.45 8.16
N ALA A 526 -20.88 2.55 7.47
CA ALA A 526 -20.66 3.58 6.44
C ALA A 526 -21.66 3.46 5.28
N ALA A 527 -21.90 2.24 4.80
CA ALA A 527 -22.88 2.00 3.74
C ALA A 527 -24.31 2.31 4.21
N GLU A 528 -24.68 1.90 5.42
CA GLU A 528 -25.98 2.20 6.03
C GLU A 528 -26.19 3.70 6.20
N TYR A 529 -25.18 4.43 6.70
CA TYR A 529 -25.20 5.90 6.80
C TYR A 529 -25.44 6.58 5.43
N LEU A 530 -24.76 6.15 4.37
CA LEU A 530 -24.94 6.71 3.04
C LEU A 530 -26.37 6.51 2.49
N ILE A 531 -26.98 5.38 2.83
CA ILE A 531 -28.38 5.09 2.49
C ILE A 531 -29.34 5.98 3.29
N ASP A 532 -29.17 6.05 4.60
CA ASP A 532 -30.01 6.83 5.51
C ASP A 532 -29.96 8.32 5.21
N GLN A 533 -28.79 8.83 4.83
CA GLN A 533 -28.58 10.23 4.42
C GLN A 533 -29.01 10.50 2.96
N LYS A 534 -29.59 9.52 2.27
CA LYS A 534 -30.09 9.63 0.88
C LYS A 534 -29.00 10.00 -0.14
N TYR A 535 -27.75 9.64 0.11
CA TYR A 535 -26.73 9.69 -0.92
C TYR A 535 -26.97 8.60 -1.98
N THR A 536 -27.39 7.40 -1.54
CA THR A 536 -27.49 6.20 -2.36
C THR A 536 -28.56 5.22 -1.84
N ASN A 537 -28.58 4.02 -2.40
CA ASN A 537 -29.34 2.87 -1.91
C ASN A 537 -28.51 1.58 -2.13
N LYS A 538 -28.94 0.45 -1.53
CA LYS A 538 -28.23 -0.84 -1.60
C LYS A 538 -27.94 -1.35 -3.02
N ASP A 539 -28.77 -0.98 -4.01
CA ASP A 539 -28.58 -1.40 -5.41
C ASP A 539 -27.56 -0.53 -6.16
N LYS A 540 -26.97 0.45 -5.48
CA LYS A 540 -26.05 1.45 -6.06
C LYS A 540 -24.71 1.53 -5.33
N ILE A 541 -24.39 0.60 -4.41
CA ILE A 541 -23.12 0.58 -3.68
C ILE A 541 -22.19 -0.49 -4.26
N ALA A 542 -21.00 -0.07 -4.64
CA ALA A 542 -19.87 -0.92 -4.93
C ALA A 542 -18.85 -0.80 -3.80
N ILE A 543 -18.44 -1.92 -3.21
CA ILE A 543 -17.38 -1.99 -2.19
C ILE A 543 -16.07 -2.43 -2.83
N VAL A 544 -14.99 -1.73 -2.51
CA VAL A 544 -13.65 -1.94 -3.11
C VAL A 544 -12.58 -1.87 -2.03
N GLY A 545 -11.60 -2.74 -2.10
CA GLY A 545 -10.44 -2.72 -1.22
C GLY A 545 -9.38 -3.72 -1.66
N GLY A 546 -8.12 -3.39 -1.41
CA GLY A 546 -6.97 -4.22 -1.77
C GLY A 546 -6.22 -4.78 -0.56
N SER A 547 -5.61 -5.97 -0.70
CA SER A 547 -4.81 -6.59 0.36
C SER A 547 -5.66 -6.86 1.63
N ASN A 548 -5.31 -6.27 2.77
CA ASN A 548 -6.20 -6.24 3.93
C ASN A 548 -7.58 -5.63 3.61
N GLY A 549 -7.65 -4.64 2.70
CA GLY A 549 -8.92 -4.12 2.17
C GLY A 549 -9.68 -5.15 1.33
N GLY A 550 -9.01 -6.10 0.69
CA GLY A 550 -9.63 -7.24 0.03
C GLY A 550 -10.28 -8.21 1.03
N LEU A 551 -9.62 -8.47 2.17
CA LEU A 551 -10.23 -9.15 3.30
C LEU A 551 -11.49 -8.41 3.79
N LEU A 552 -11.40 -7.08 3.96
CA LEU A 552 -12.53 -6.23 4.35
C LEU A 552 -13.73 -6.43 3.43
N VAL A 553 -13.51 -6.35 2.11
CA VAL A 553 -14.57 -6.54 1.10
C VAL A 553 -15.14 -7.97 1.18
N GLY A 554 -14.29 -8.98 1.26
CA GLY A 554 -14.69 -10.38 1.37
C GLY A 554 -15.52 -10.64 2.61
N ALA A 555 -15.11 -10.14 3.78
CA ALA A 555 -15.84 -10.28 5.03
C ALA A 555 -17.19 -9.53 5.00
N CYS A 556 -17.23 -8.31 4.50
CA CYS A 556 -18.46 -7.52 4.45
C CYS A 556 -19.48 -8.11 3.46
N MET A 557 -19.04 -8.58 2.27
CA MET A 557 -19.97 -9.19 1.30
C MET A 557 -20.52 -10.54 1.76
N THR A 558 -19.79 -11.28 2.61
CA THR A 558 -20.28 -12.55 3.17
C THR A 558 -21.20 -12.32 4.38
N GLN A 559 -20.96 -11.30 5.20
CA GLN A 559 -21.78 -10.93 6.33
C GLN A 559 -23.08 -10.22 5.92
N ARG A 560 -23.02 -9.34 4.90
CA ARG A 560 -24.15 -8.53 4.43
C ARG A 560 -24.28 -8.58 2.90
N PRO A 561 -24.56 -9.76 2.31
CA PRO A 561 -24.73 -9.89 0.86
C PRO A 561 -25.94 -9.10 0.32
N ASP A 562 -26.87 -8.71 1.19
CA ASP A 562 -28.05 -7.92 0.88
C ASP A 562 -27.78 -6.41 0.72
N LEU A 563 -26.65 -5.92 1.24
CA LEU A 563 -26.37 -4.48 1.38
C LEU A 563 -25.61 -3.90 0.18
N PHE A 564 -24.90 -4.72 -0.57
CA PHE A 564 -24.00 -4.29 -1.63
C PHE A 564 -24.43 -4.84 -3.00
N ARG A 565 -24.34 -4.00 -4.03
CA ARG A 565 -24.63 -4.43 -5.41
C ARG A 565 -23.40 -5.02 -6.10
N VAL A 566 -22.22 -4.48 -5.82
CA VAL A 566 -20.95 -4.88 -6.42
C VAL A 566 -19.88 -5.03 -5.34
N ALA A 567 -19.02 -6.05 -5.48
CA ALA A 567 -17.85 -6.26 -4.63
C ALA A 567 -16.59 -6.49 -5.44
N ILE A 568 -15.52 -5.77 -5.12
CA ILE A 568 -14.21 -5.87 -5.79
C ILE A 568 -13.12 -6.16 -4.73
N PRO A 569 -12.99 -7.41 -4.28
CA PRO A 569 -11.87 -7.78 -3.42
C PRO A 569 -10.61 -7.96 -4.26
N GLN A 570 -9.60 -7.10 -4.03
CA GLN A 570 -8.36 -7.08 -4.79
C GLN A 570 -7.22 -7.67 -3.95
N VAL A 571 -6.47 -8.63 -4.50
CA VAL A 571 -5.31 -9.28 -3.85
C VAL A 571 -5.54 -9.56 -2.37
N GLY A 572 -6.73 -10.06 -2.01
CA GLY A 572 -7.22 -10.12 -0.63
C GLY A 572 -6.76 -11.33 0.16
N VAL A 573 -6.62 -11.17 1.48
CA VAL A 573 -6.36 -12.26 2.43
C VAL A 573 -7.69 -12.98 2.71
N MET A 574 -8.04 -13.98 1.89
CA MET A 574 -9.37 -14.60 1.92
C MET A 574 -9.46 -15.84 2.82
N ASP A 575 -8.34 -16.50 3.08
CA ASP A 575 -8.23 -17.67 3.96
C ASP A 575 -7.51 -17.28 5.25
N MET A 576 -8.28 -16.93 6.29
CA MET A 576 -7.74 -16.47 7.56
C MET A 576 -7.18 -17.61 8.42
N LEU A 577 -7.45 -18.86 8.06
CA LEU A 577 -6.93 -20.00 8.82
C LEU A 577 -5.53 -20.42 8.38
N ARG A 578 -5.13 -20.04 7.17
CA ARG A 578 -3.86 -20.52 6.58
C ARG A 578 -2.90 -19.41 6.13
N TYR A 579 -3.30 -18.14 6.18
CA TYR A 579 -2.47 -17.02 5.66
C TYR A 579 -1.03 -17.03 6.20
N HIS A 580 -0.84 -17.37 7.47
CA HIS A 580 0.45 -17.39 8.16
C HIS A 580 1.38 -18.53 7.71
N LYS A 581 0.90 -19.44 6.86
CA LYS A 581 1.66 -20.57 6.30
C LYS A 581 2.35 -20.22 4.97
N PHE A 582 2.13 -19.02 4.43
CA PHE A 582 2.68 -18.57 3.16
C PHE A 582 3.67 -17.43 3.35
N THR A 583 4.77 -17.46 2.62
CA THR A 583 5.75 -16.38 2.46
C THR A 583 6.02 -15.56 3.73
N ILE A 584 5.60 -14.30 3.74
CA ILE A 584 5.71 -13.36 4.88
C ILE A 584 4.42 -13.30 5.74
N GLY A 585 3.40 -14.09 5.42
CA GLY A 585 2.09 -14.04 6.10
C GLY A 585 2.16 -14.17 7.61
N TRP A 586 3.12 -14.90 8.16
CA TRP A 586 3.36 -15.03 9.59
C TRP A 586 3.53 -13.66 10.29
N ASN A 587 4.04 -12.64 9.59
CA ASN A 587 4.23 -11.29 10.14
C ASN A 587 2.90 -10.57 10.43
N TRP A 588 1.81 -10.96 9.79
CA TRP A 588 0.51 -10.33 9.99
C TRP A 588 -0.23 -10.81 11.24
N ALA A 589 0.36 -11.74 11.97
CA ALA A 589 -0.22 -12.24 13.23
C ALA A 589 -0.34 -11.15 14.31
N SER A 590 0.41 -10.05 14.21
CA SER A 590 0.23 -8.87 15.05
C SER A 590 -1.17 -8.25 14.93
N ASP A 591 -1.71 -8.23 13.70
CA ASP A 591 -3.03 -7.68 13.40
C ASP A 591 -4.15 -8.72 13.47
N TYR A 592 -3.88 -9.97 13.06
CA TYR A 592 -4.93 -10.97 12.92
C TYR A 592 -4.95 -12.04 14.03
N GLY A 593 -3.80 -12.35 14.65
CA GLY A 593 -3.62 -13.62 15.35
C GLY A 593 -3.59 -14.79 14.39
N THR A 594 -3.30 -16.00 14.85
CA THR A 594 -3.27 -17.19 13.99
C THR A 594 -4.28 -18.25 14.44
N SER A 595 -4.71 -19.11 13.51
CA SER A 595 -5.58 -20.24 13.78
C SER A 595 -4.95 -21.31 14.69
N GLU A 596 -3.66 -21.17 15.01
CA GLU A 596 -2.87 -22.09 15.85
C GLU A 596 -2.59 -21.52 17.25
N ASP A 597 -2.89 -20.22 17.49
CA ASP A 597 -2.62 -19.55 18.77
C ASP A 597 -3.47 -20.14 19.92
N SER A 598 -4.77 -20.31 19.68
CA SER A 598 -5.73 -20.85 20.63
C SER A 598 -7.04 -21.28 19.94
N LYS A 599 -7.83 -22.11 20.62
CA LYS A 599 -9.16 -22.48 20.11
C LYS A 599 -10.05 -21.26 19.91
N GLU A 600 -10.00 -20.31 20.84
CA GLU A 600 -10.76 -19.07 20.77
C GLU A 600 -10.39 -18.24 19.55
N MET A 601 -9.08 -18.05 19.29
CA MET A 601 -8.60 -17.32 18.11
C MET A 601 -8.97 -18.05 16.83
N PHE A 602 -8.85 -19.37 16.77
CA PHE A 602 -9.29 -20.16 15.62
C PHE A 602 -10.79 -19.94 15.32
N GLU A 603 -11.65 -20.05 16.34
CA GLU A 603 -13.10 -19.84 16.16
C GLU A 603 -13.42 -18.42 15.71
N TYR A 604 -12.71 -17.44 16.26
CA TYR A 604 -12.86 -16.04 15.89
C TYR A 604 -12.46 -15.78 14.43
N LEU A 605 -11.26 -16.23 14.02
CA LEU A 605 -10.79 -16.13 12.64
C LEU A 605 -11.73 -16.82 11.66
N LYS A 606 -12.17 -18.04 11.99
CA LYS A 606 -13.14 -18.77 11.18
C LYS A 606 -14.45 -18.01 11.03
N GLY A 607 -14.87 -17.31 12.09
CA GLY A 607 -16.13 -16.56 12.13
C GLY A 607 -16.23 -15.42 11.11
N TYR A 608 -15.10 -14.82 10.70
CA TYR A 608 -15.09 -13.78 9.68
C TYR A 608 -14.28 -14.10 8.41
N SER A 609 -13.55 -15.21 8.38
CA SER A 609 -12.77 -15.62 7.20
C SER A 609 -13.63 -15.68 5.95
N PRO A 610 -13.36 -14.86 4.91
CA PRO A 610 -14.24 -14.81 3.74
C PRO A 610 -14.46 -16.16 3.09
N LEU A 611 -13.42 -16.95 2.90
CA LEU A 611 -13.48 -18.29 2.31
C LEU A 611 -14.42 -19.23 3.08
N HIS A 612 -14.39 -19.19 4.43
CA HIS A 612 -15.12 -20.11 5.29
C HIS A 612 -16.53 -19.63 5.63
N ASN A 613 -16.93 -18.42 5.18
CA ASN A 613 -18.26 -17.86 5.40
C ASN A 613 -19.08 -17.71 4.12
N LEU A 614 -18.60 -18.23 3.01
CA LEU A 614 -19.45 -18.46 1.84
C LEU A 614 -20.43 -19.60 2.16
N LYS A 615 -21.70 -19.41 1.79
CA LYS A 615 -22.78 -20.32 2.11
C LYS A 615 -23.53 -20.73 0.85
N PRO A 616 -23.70 -22.04 0.58
CA PRO A 616 -24.49 -22.52 -0.54
C PRO A 616 -25.91 -21.92 -0.53
N GLY A 617 -26.41 -21.59 -1.72
CA GLY A 617 -27.76 -21.02 -1.88
C GLY A 617 -27.87 -19.52 -1.57
N THR A 618 -26.77 -18.83 -1.28
CA THR A 618 -26.76 -17.39 -1.05
C THR A 618 -26.64 -16.61 -2.37
N LYS A 619 -27.35 -15.50 -2.46
CA LYS A 619 -27.24 -14.55 -3.60
C LYS A 619 -26.22 -13.48 -3.24
N TYR A 620 -25.03 -13.63 -3.77
CA TYR A 620 -23.95 -12.67 -3.54
C TYR A 620 -24.02 -11.47 -4.51
N PRO A 621 -23.40 -10.32 -4.16
CA PRO A 621 -23.27 -9.18 -5.08
C PRO A 621 -22.50 -9.60 -6.36
N ALA A 622 -22.63 -8.79 -7.42
CA ALA A 622 -21.78 -8.93 -8.58
C ALA A 622 -20.32 -8.76 -8.14
N THR A 623 -19.50 -9.80 -8.29
CA THR A 623 -18.15 -9.84 -7.71
C THR A 623 -17.10 -10.02 -8.81
N LEU A 624 -16.07 -9.17 -8.77
CA LEU A 624 -14.85 -9.30 -9.56
C LEU A 624 -13.65 -9.38 -8.61
N VAL A 625 -13.19 -10.59 -8.35
CA VAL A 625 -11.94 -10.82 -7.61
C VAL A 625 -10.76 -10.48 -8.52
N THR A 626 -9.76 -9.73 -8.04
CA THR A 626 -8.53 -9.48 -8.80
C THR A 626 -7.33 -10.01 -8.06
N THR A 627 -6.36 -10.59 -8.77
CA THR A 627 -5.10 -11.10 -8.24
C THR A 627 -4.04 -11.19 -9.34
N ALA A 628 -2.83 -11.63 -9.01
CA ALA A 628 -1.72 -11.76 -9.94
C ALA A 628 -0.90 -13.02 -9.64
N ASP A 629 -0.29 -13.61 -10.68
CA ASP A 629 0.39 -14.90 -10.61
C ASP A 629 1.77 -14.88 -9.91
N HIS A 630 2.36 -13.69 -9.71
CA HIS A 630 3.64 -13.49 -9.03
C HIS A 630 3.48 -12.74 -7.69
N ASP A 631 2.26 -12.71 -7.13
CA ASP A 631 2.02 -12.09 -5.82
C ASP A 631 2.58 -13.00 -4.71
N ASP A 632 3.78 -12.68 -4.24
CA ASP A 632 4.45 -13.37 -3.13
C ASP A 632 4.26 -12.67 -1.77
N ARG A 633 3.45 -11.60 -1.73
CA ARG A 633 2.97 -10.98 -0.50
C ARG A 633 1.68 -11.62 -0.03
N VAL A 634 0.62 -11.52 -0.80
CA VAL A 634 -0.64 -12.23 -0.58
C VAL A 634 -0.82 -13.25 -1.71
N VAL A 635 -0.36 -14.47 -1.46
CA VAL A 635 -0.32 -15.52 -2.50
C VAL A 635 -1.66 -15.68 -3.22
N PRO A 636 -1.67 -15.89 -4.55
CA PRO A 636 -2.90 -15.93 -5.36
C PRO A 636 -3.87 -17.03 -4.93
N ALA A 637 -3.40 -18.05 -4.23
CA ALA A 637 -4.21 -19.12 -3.65
C ALA A 637 -5.40 -18.62 -2.81
N HIS A 638 -5.25 -17.50 -2.09
CA HIS A 638 -6.34 -16.87 -1.36
C HIS A 638 -7.50 -16.52 -2.29
N SER A 639 -7.19 -15.82 -3.37
CA SER A 639 -8.17 -15.39 -4.37
C SER A 639 -8.71 -16.56 -5.17
N PHE A 640 -7.88 -17.54 -5.51
CA PHE A 640 -8.29 -18.72 -6.27
C PHE A 640 -9.30 -19.57 -5.52
N LYS A 641 -9.00 -19.94 -4.25
CA LYS A 641 -9.90 -20.73 -3.41
C LYS A 641 -11.21 -19.99 -3.14
N PHE A 642 -11.13 -18.67 -2.86
CA PHE A 642 -12.31 -17.85 -2.64
C PHE A 642 -13.21 -17.79 -3.87
N ALA A 643 -12.66 -17.53 -5.07
CA ALA A 643 -13.44 -17.47 -6.31
C ALA A 643 -14.08 -18.83 -6.66
N ALA A 644 -13.35 -19.93 -6.52
CA ALA A 644 -13.88 -21.28 -6.73
C ALA A 644 -15.05 -21.60 -5.82
N THR A 645 -14.94 -21.27 -4.53
CA THR A 645 -16.01 -21.49 -3.53
C THR A 645 -17.19 -20.56 -3.80
N LEU A 646 -16.94 -19.28 -4.11
CA LEU A 646 -17.99 -18.32 -4.44
C LEU A 646 -18.82 -18.74 -5.65
N GLN A 647 -18.16 -19.24 -6.71
CA GLN A 647 -18.83 -19.74 -7.91
C GLN A 647 -19.67 -20.98 -7.63
N ALA A 648 -19.20 -21.86 -6.75
CA ALA A 648 -19.92 -23.09 -6.36
C ALA A 648 -21.14 -22.79 -5.49
N ASP A 649 -21.07 -21.80 -4.60
CA ASP A 649 -22.07 -21.52 -3.56
C ASP A 649 -23.09 -20.44 -3.95
N ASN A 650 -22.79 -19.61 -4.97
CA ASN A 650 -23.67 -18.54 -5.41
C ASN A 650 -24.92 -19.06 -6.16
N ASP A 651 -26.09 -18.81 -5.61
CA ASP A 651 -27.40 -19.13 -6.22
C ASP A 651 -27.99 -17.93 -7.00
N GLY A 652 -27.31 -16.80 -7.03
CA GLY A 652 -27.72 -15.61 -7.77
C GLY A 652 -27.39 -15.68 -9.27
N THR A 653 -27.90 -14.68 -10.02
CA THR A 653 -27.55 -14.45 -11.41
C THR A 653 -26.45 -13.41 -11.59
N ASN A 654 -26.02 -12.77 -10.52
CA ASN A 654 -24.92 -11.83 -10.54
C ASN A 654 -23.62 -12.53 -10.95
N PRO A 655 -22.75 -11.88 -11.76
CA PRO A 655 -21.48 -12.46 -12.14
C PRO A 655 -20.55 -12.58 -10.91
N THR A 656 -19.85 -13.73 -10.82
CA THR A 656 -18.83 -14.02 -9.81
C THR A 656 -17.54 -14.40 -10.55
N LEU A 657 -16.73 -13.41 -10.85
CA LEU A 657 -15.58 -13.50 -11.76
C LEU A 657 -14.27 -13.36 -11.00
N ILE A 658 -13.20 -13.88 -11.59
CA ILE A 658 -11.84 -13.63 -11.15
C ILE A 658 -10.99 -13.18 -12.35
N ARG A 659 -10.26 -12.08 -12.17
CA ARG A 659 -9.28 -11.54 -13.10
C ARG A 659 -7.89 -11.78 -12.55
N ILE A 660 -7.08 -12.54 -13.29
CA ILE A 660 -5.75 -12.95 -12.84
C ILE A 660 -4.73 -12.36 -13.83
N ASP A 661 -3.92 -11.42 -13.37
CA ASP A 661 -2.84 -10.86 -14.17
C ASP A 661 -1.66 -11.81 -14.23
N SER A 662 -1.07 -11.94 -15.41
CA SER A 662 0.19 -12.67 -15.61
C SER A 662 1.39 -11.75 -15.50
N LYS A 663 2.52 -12.28 -14.98
CA LYS A 663 3.75 -11.51 -14.76
C LYS A 663 3.49 -10.21 -13.98
N ALA A 664 2.74 -10.31 -12.92
CA ALA A 664 2.41 -9.19 -12.03
C ALA A 664 2.38 -9.68 -10.57
N GLY A 665 2.74 -8.79 -9.64
CA GLY A 665 2.75 -9.05 -8.20
C GLY A 665 1.64 -8.31 -7.46
N HIS A 666 1.92 -7.94 -6.19
CA HIS A 666 0.92 -7.35 -5.28
C HIS A 666 0.43 -5.95 -5.68
N GLY A 667 0.99 -5.32 -6.69
CA GLY A 667 0.54 -4.01 -7.18
C GLY A 667 1.62 -3.17 -7.83
N ALA A 668 2.89 -3.37 -7.48
CA ALA A 668 4.02 -2.67 -8.09
C ALA A 668 4.46 -3.32 -9.41
N GLY A 669 5.17 -2.58 -10.26
CA GLY A 669 5.87 -3.12 -11.43
C GLY A 669 4.98 -3.52 -12.60
N LYS A 670 3.72 -3.09 -12.66
CA LYS A 670 2.87 -3.27 -13.84
C LYS A 670 3.17 -2.21 -14.89
N PRO A 671 3.31 -2.58 -16.17
CA PRO A 671 3.33 -1.61 -17.27
C PRO A 671 2.06 -0.74 -17.29
N MET A 672 2.21 0.55 -17.63
CA MET A 672 1.10 1.52 -17.60
C MET A 672 -0.12 1.06 -18.41
N ALA A 673 0.10 0.46 -19.58
CA ALA A 673 -0.99 -0.07 -20.40
C ALA A 673 -1.79 -1.14 -19.65
N LYS A 674 -1.12 -2.08 -18.93
CA LYS A 674 -1.80 -3.10 -18.12
C LYS A 674 -2.57 -2.49 -16.94
N VAL A 675 -2.02 -1.43 -16.31
CA VAL A 675 -2.71 -0.69 -15.24
C VAL A 675 -3.99 -0.08 -15.78
N LEU A 676 -3.95 0.60 -16.93
CA LEU A 676 -5.13 1.23 -17.52
C LEU A 676 -6.18 0.21 -17.96
N GLU A 677 -5.77 -0.94 -18.53
CA GLU A 677 -6.66 -2.06 -18.87
C GLU A 677 -7.35 -2.61 -17.61
N GLU A 678 -6.61 -2.87 -16.54
CA GLU A 678 -7.17 -3.33 -15.27
C GLU A 678 -8.17 -2.34 -14.69
N GLN A 679 -7.85 -1.05 -14.72
CA GLN A 679 -8.75 -0.01 -14.24
C GLN A 679 -10.01 0.12 -15.12
N ALA A 680 -9.88 -0.05 -16.45
CA ALA A 680 -11.03 -0.10 -17.34
C ALA A 680 -11.94 -1.30 -17.05
N ASP A 681 -11.35 -2.45 -16.71
CA ASP A 681 -12.07 -3.65 -16.30
C ASP A 681 -12.82 -3.44 -14.98
N ILE A 682 -12.14 -2.91 -13.97
CA ILE A 682 -12.70 -2.68 -12.62
C ILE A 682 -13.82 -1.64 -12.68
N TYR A 683 -13.53 -0.43 -13.18
CA TYR A 683 -14.53 0.64 -13.27
C TYR A 683 -15.65 0.30 -14.26
N GLY A 684 -15.32 -0.38 -15.37
CA GLY A 684 -16.30 -0.89 -16.32
C GLY A 684 -17.28 -1.87 -15.67
N PHE A 685 -16.75 -2.85 -14.91
CA PHE A 685 -17.55 -3.82 -14.17
C PHE A 685 -18.44 -3.13 -13.11
N ILE A 686 -17.87 -2.20 -12.33
CA ILE A 686 -18.61 -1.44 -11.32
C ILE A 686 -19.74 -0.66 -11.98
N MET A 687 -19.45 0.21 -12.94
CA MET A 687 -20.44 1.07 -13.58
C MET A 687 -21.55 0.26 -14.26
N TYR A 688 -21.19 -0.84 -14.92
CA TYR A 688 -22.15 -1.69 -15.62
C TYR A 688 -23.12 -2.36 -14.66
N ASN A 689 -22.61 -2.97 -13.58
CA ASN A 689 -23.44 -3.67 -12.59
C ASN A 689 -24.21 -2.74 -11.65
N LEU A 690 -23.78 -1.47 -11.49
CA LEU A 690 -24.57 -0.41 -10.86
C LEU A 690 -25.65 0.18 -11.80
N GLY A 691 -25.71 -0.27 -13.06
CA GLY A 691 -26.67 0.21 -14.05
C GLY A 691 -26.42 1.65 -14.48
N MET A 692 -25.17 2.12 -14.47
CA MET A 692 -24.79 3.42 -14.99
C MET A 692 -24.82 3.44 -16.52
N LYS A 693 -25.05 4.61 -17.09
CA LYS A 693 -24.98 4.87 -18.53
C LYS A 693 -23.96 5.99 -18.78
N PRO A 694 -22.66 5.69 -18.60
CA PRO A 694 -21.64 6.71 -18.67
C PRO A 694 -21.53 7.29 -20.10
N LYS A 695 -21.07 8.55 -20.15
CA LYS A 695 -20.73 9.26 -21.38
C LYS A 695 -19.25 9.63 -21.30
N PHE A 696 -18.50 9.28 -22.34
CA PHE A 696 -17.07 9.55 -22.45
C PHE A 696 -16.76 10.24 -23.77
#